data_b9fb16de0cb5a4d8084dd8ba0caa1109
#
_entry.id   b9fb16de0cb5a4d8084dd8ba0caa1109
#
_cell.length_a   1.000
_cell.length_b   1.000
_cell.length_c   1.000
_cell.angle_alpha   90.00
_cell.angle_beta   90.00
_cell.angle_gamma   90.00
#
_symmetry.space_group_name_H-M   'P 1'
#
loop_
_entity.id
_entity.type
_entity.pdbx_description
1 polymer ?
#
loop_
_entity_poly.entity_id
_entity_poly.type
_entity_poly.pdbx_seq_one_letter_code
_entity_poly.pdbx_strand_id
1 'polypeptide(L)'
;MAMDKGWKEVAKDGSYIVRTCGWSPPGDHPVGCGMKLTIKDGKLVHVEGDEQHPVTQGRLCIRCLDLPEVVHSPERIIHPMKRDPKDRGKDKWEQISLDEAYHLIADRVAEIKQDFGAESIVVYGGTGREASLYYYPLGFATLGTPNVCYPHSGFSCYGPRCSITDYILGAGYPEIDFAGYFEDRYNNPEFELPEWIVCWGKMPLASNGDGMFGHAILDMMKMGTRVIMIDPRITWLGAFEGNMTLQLKPNTDAALGLGLINVIIQEDLYDHDFVENWCFGFDELAERAAEFPPERVEELTWVRADDLKEVARTIGKARPVSFAWGLPVDQNPNGVQAGHTIIALAALTGMIDVPGGLTLGPPRGLFGSWRFSTRFQISDELYAKRIGANDYPAVSNAMSSTHPDLTLDTLETGEPYELHMAWFNSVNILSPTCCAQPERWYKALLKMDFNVIQDLFMTPTAMALADVFLPLSTFAEHDGLVLTHYGRNPAFMGAMNKALQIGECRSDIEHCMELGKIINPDGWPFEDAADFFNQQVGEEFDFDFDGLRDMCLYQPEYTYRKYEKGMLRADGEPGFDTVTGKVELYSTLFDAWGEDPLPYYEQPRWDQISRPEDAEEFPLLMTTGAREYTSFHSEHRQIPMMREIKRYPDIEINPATAAQFGIEDGDWVRVENQLGSAIEKAHLVETIDPRVVHCRHGWWYPEQEGEAPNLYGVFKSNINSLIPHKEIGKLGFGAPFKCVMCKITKVDGLDG
;
A
#
# COMPACT_ATOMS: atom_id res chain seq x y z
N MET A 1 -37.67 13.48 -1.38
CA MET A 1 -36.98 13.44 -2.70
C MET A 1 -37.39 12.18 -3.42
N ALA A 2 -37.53 12.20 -4.73
CA ALA A 2 -37.79 10.97 -5.49
C ALA A 2 -36.42 10.43 -5.93
N MET A 3 -36.19 9.15 -5.70
CA MET A 3 -35.01 8.45 -6.21
C MET A 3 -35.17 8.28 -7.73
N ASP A 4 -34.19 8.77 -8.48
CA ASP A 4 -34.07 8.54 -9.91
C ASP A 4 -32.96 7.52 -10.12
N LYS A 5 -33.28 6.25 -10.30
CA LYS A 5 -32.36 5.10 -10.35
C LYS A 5 -31.67 4.80 -9.03
N GLY A 6 -32.23 4.53 -7.96
CA GLY A 6 -31.61 4.01 -6.72
C GLY A 6 -30.38 4.76 -6.13
N TRP A 7 -29.39 5.06 -6.95
CA TRP A 7 -28.15 5.76 -6.56
C TRP A 7 -28.19 7.27 -6.76
N LYS A 8 -29.24 7.83 -7.39
CA LYS A 8 -29.37 9.27 -7.67
C LYS A 8 -30.72 9.80 -7.25
N GLU A 9 -30.73 10.90 -6.50
CA GLU A 9 -31.93 11.62 -6.09
C GLU A 9 -31.93 13.03 -6.66
N VAL A 10 -33.04 13.44 -7.29
CA VAL A 10 -33.18 14.78 -7.87
C VAL A 10 -34.17 15.61 -7.07
N ALA A 11 -33.76 16.79 -6.59
CA ALA A 11 -34.58 17.74 -5.88
C ALA A 11 -35.39 18.63 -6.84
N LYS A 12 -36.46 19.26 -6.32
CA LYS A 12 -37.35 20.14 -7.13
C LYS A 12 -36.65 21.41 -7.64
N ASP A 13 -35.57 21.84 -7.02
CA ASP A 13 -34.79 23.02 -7.41
C ASP A 13 -33.70 22.68 -8.45
N GLY A 14 -33.66 21.43 -8.94
CA GLY A 14 -32.69 20.94 -9.91
C GLY A 14 -31.35 20.49 -9.31
N SER A 15 -31.14 20.65 -8.01
CA SER A 15 -30.01 20.02 -7.33
C SER A 15 -30.23 18.50 -7.26
N TYR A 16 -29.14 17.74 -7.13
CA TYR A 16 -29.23 16.28 -6.99
C TYR A 16 -28.15 15.74 -6.08
N ILE A 17 -28.44 14.58 -5.51
CA ILE A 17 -27.53 13.82 -4.67
C ILE A 17 -27.17 12.54 -5.41
N VAL A 18 -25.88 12.21 -5.44
CA VAL A 18 -25.35 10.95 -5.98
C VAL A 18 -24.75 10.16 -4.83
N ARG A 19 -25.22 8.93 -4.65
CA ARG A 19 -24.60 7.94 -3.76
C ARG A 19 -23.47 7.25 -4.52
N THR A 20 -22.32 7.18 -3.92
CA THR A 20 -21.13 6.60 -4.53
C THR A 20 -20.25 5.90 -3.48
N CYS A 21 -19.59 4.84 -3.89
CA CYS A 21 -18.53 4.22 -3.11
C CYS A 21 -17.20 4.70 -3.66
N GLY A 22 -16.69 5.81 -3.13
CA GLY A 22 -15.42 6.38 -3.62
C GLY A 22 -14.23 5.56 -3.16
N TRP A 23 -13.30 5.31 -4.09
CA TRP A 23 -12.00 4.80 -3.72
C TRP A 23 -11.28 5.84 -2.89
N SER A 24 -11.20 5.63 -1.61
CA SER A 24 -10.54 6.58 -0.74
C SER A 24 -9.03 6.36 -0.75
N PRO A 25 -8.21 7.36 -1.09
CA PRO A 25 -6.93 7.44 -0.46
C PRO A 25 -7.19 7.68 1.02
N PRO A 26 -7.12 6.74 1.83
CA PRO A 26 -5.93 6.22 2.43
C PRO A 26 -5.63 4.78 2.10
N GLY A 27 -6.13 4.22 1.02
CA GLY A 27 -5.60 3.00 0.45
C GLY A 27 -5.62 1.73 1.30
N ASP A 28 -5.91 1.82 2.59
CA ASP A 28 -6.04 0.65 3.47
C ASP A 28 -7.48 0.14 3.56
N HIS A 29 -8.32 0.75 2.77
CA HIS A 29 -9.72 0.34 2.80
C HIS A 29 -9.93 -0.74 1.77
N PRO A 30 -10.36 -1.91 2.20
CA PRO A 30 -10.74 -2.92 1.24
C PRO A 30 -11.94 -2.50 0.39
N VAL A 31 -12.67 -1.43 0.75
CA VAL A 31 -14.02 -1.19 0.23
C VAL A 31 -14.35 0.24 -0.16
N GLY A 32 -13.39 1.16 -0.08
CA GLY A 32 -13.70 2.57 -0.28
C GLY A 32 -14.65 3.16 0.77
N CYS A 33 -15.06 4.40 0.54
CA CYS A 33 -15.94 5.14 1.44
C CYS A 33 -17.30 5.37 0.81
N GLY A 34 -18.39 5.06 1.54
CA GLY A 34 -19.74 5.40 1.14
C GLY A 34 -20.02 6.87 1.31
N MET A 35 -20.37 7.56 0.24
CA MET A 35 -20.58 9.01 0.22
C MET A 35 -21.86 9.38 -0.50
N LYS A 36 -22.43 10.51 -0.07
CA LYS A 36 -23.49 11.23 -0.77
C LYS A 36 -22.93 12.57 -1.23
N LEU A 37 -22.90 12.77 -2.53
CA LEU A 37 -22.38 13.96 -3.21
C LEU A 37 -23.54 14.85 -3.62
N THR A 38 -23.64 16.07 -3.07
CA THR A 38 -24.69 17.04 -3.45
C THR A 38 -24.16 17.95 -4.53
N ILE A 39 -24.84 17.91 -5.69
CA ILE A 39 -24.53 18.75 -6.85
C ILE A 39 -25.58 19.84 -6.99
N LYS A 40 -25.15 21.07 -7.12
CA LYS A 40 -25.99 22.24 -7.37
C LYS A 40 -25.33 23.15 -8.40
N ASP A 41 -26.10 23.58 -9.41
CA ASP A 41 -25.61 24.45 -10.49
C ASP A 41 -24.32 23.92 -11.14
N GLY A 42 -24.22 22.59 -11.29
CA GLY A 42 -23.06 21.89 -11.88
C GLY A 42 -21.81 21.82 -10.98
N LYS A 43 -21.93 22.18 -9.71
CA LYS A 43 -20.83 22.13 -8.74
C LYS A 43 -21.11 21.15 -7.62
N LEU A 44 -20.08 20.46 -7.19
CA LEU A 44 -20.08 19.70 -5.95
C LEU A 44 -20.04 20.69 -4.78
N VAL A 45 -21.12 20.79 -4.01
CA VAL A 45 -21.28 21.78 -2.94
C VAL A 45 -21.25 21.18 -1.55
N HIS A 46 -21.48 19.87 -1.42
CA HIS A 46 -21.48 19.19 -0.13
C HIS A 46 -21.17 17.70 -0.28
N VAL A 47 -20.46 17.15 0.70
CA VAL A 47 -20.17 15.73 0.85
C VAL A 47 -20.56 15.30 2.25
N GLU A 48 -21.31 14.23 2.33
CA GLU A 48 -21.64 13.56 3.60
C GLU A 48 -21.48 12.05 3.48
N GLY A 49 -21.28 11.37 4.59
CA GLY A 49 -21.20 9.91 4.62
C GLY A 49 -22.55 9.27 4.31
N ASP A 50 -22.54 8.16 3.58
CA ASP A 50 -23.71 7.35 3.35
C ASP A 50 -23.95 6.41 4.55
N GLU A 51 -24.98 6.67 5.33
CA GLU A 51 -25.36 5.88 6.51
C GLU A 51 -25.77 4.43 6.15
N GLN A 52 -26.18 4.21 4.89
CA GLN A 52 -26.54 2.88 4.40
C GLN A 52 -25.33 2.06 3.93
N HIS A 53 -24.15 2.67 3.82
CA HIS A 53 -22.93 1.94 3.46
C HIS A 53 -22.54 1.01 4.62
N PRO A 54 -22.48 -0.32 4.42
CA PRO A 54 -22.36 -1.28 5.51
C PRO A 54 -21.05 -1.16 6.31
N VAL A 55 -19.98 -0.68 5.68
CA VAL A 55 -18.66 -0.57 6.30
C VAL A 55 -18.47 0.78 6.99
N THR A 56 -18.62 1.88 6.25
CA THR A 56 -18.33 3.22 6.80
C THR A 56 -19.50 3.79 7.62
N GLN A 57 -20.74 3.39 7.34
CA GLN A 57 -21.94 3.76 8.14
C GLN A 57 -22.04 5.26 8.40
N GLY A 58 -21.85 6.07 7.36
CA GLY A 58 -21.91 7.52 7.45
C GLY A 58 -20.63 8.20 7.95
N ARG A 59 -19.56 7.45 8.23
CA ARG A 59 -18.28 8.02 8.72
C ARG A 59 -17.36 8.34 7.55
N LEU A 60 -16.80 9.54 7.57
CA LEU A 60 -15.83 10.01 6.57
C LEU A 60 -14.67 10.73 7.25
N CYS A 61 -13.49 10.61 6.66
CA CYS A 61 -12.34 11.42 7.06
C CYS A 61 -12.37 12.81 6.43
N ILE A 62 -11.53 13.67 6.95
CA ILE A 62 -11.39 15.05 6.47
C ILE A 62 -11.10 15.12 4.97
N ARG A 63 -10.36 14.19 4.40
CA ARG A 63 -10.04 14.16 2.96
C ARG A 63 -11.28 13.94 2.09
N CYS A 64 -12.18 13.05 2.52
CA CYS A 64 -13.46 12.87 1.82
C CYS A 64 -14.36 14.10 1.97
N LEU A 65 -14.42 14.69 3.15
CA LEU A 65 -15.22 15.89 3.42
C LEU A 65 -14.73 17.12 2.63
N ASP A 66 -13.43 17.18 2.36
CA ASP A 66 -12.79 18.25 1.60
C ASP A 66 -12.75 18.02 0.08
N LEU A 67 -13.39 16.99 -0.41
CA LEU A 67 -13.49 16.69 -1.84
C LEU A 67 -13.97 17.88 -2.70
N PRO A 68 -14.91 18.76 -2.25
CA PRO A 68 -15.25 19.96 -3.01
C PRO A 68 -14.06 20.89 -3.31
N GLU A 69 -13.14 21.07 -2.34
CA GLU A 69 -11.91 21.85 -2.58
C GLU A 69 -11.00 21.16 -3.60
N VAL A 70 -10.89 19.82 -3.54
CA VAL A 70 -10.10 19.04 -4.52
C VAL A 70 -10.70 19.17 -5.91
N VAL A 71 -12.03 18.94 -6.07
CA VAL A 71 -12.73 18.96 -7.36
C VAL A 71 -12.67 20.34 -8.03
N HIS A 72 -12.85 21.39 -7.25
CA HIS A 72 -12.91 22.77 -7.75
C HIS A 72 -11.64 23.58 -7.52
N SER A 73 -10.53 22.93 -7.13
CA SER A 73 -9.25 23.62 -6.97
C SER A 73 -8.84 24.35 -8.26
N PRO A 74 -8.45 25.62 -8.18
CA PRO A 74 -7.92 26.33 -9.34
C PRO A 74 -6.56 25.78 -9.82
N GLU A 75 -5.88 25.00 -8.98
CA GLU A 75 -4.58 24.38 -9.29
C GLU A 75 -4.72 23.05 -10.05
N ARG A 76 -5.95 22.54 -10.24
CA ARG A 76 -6.18 21.33 -11.02
C ARG A 76 -5.84 21.55 -12.49
N ILE A 77 -5.18 20.56 -13.07
CA ILE A 77 -4.99 20.47 -14.51
C ILE A 77 -6.26 19.79 -15.10
N ILE A 78 -7.01 20.52 -15.90
CA ILE A 78 -8.29 20.06 -16.46
C ILE A 78 -8.31 19.96 -17.98
N HIS A 79 -7.19 20.25 -18.62
CA HIS A 79 -6.97 20.09 -20.05
C HIS A 79 -5.59 19.46 -20.28
N PRO A 80 -5.42 18.63 -21.33
CA PRO A 80 -4.14 18.09 -21.70
C PRO A 80 -3.13 19.19 -22.06
N MET A 81 -1.88 18.93 -21.75
CA MET A 81 -0.78 19.87 -22.04
C MET A 81 0.42 19.10 -22.60
N LYS A 82 1.20 19.78 -23.46
CA LYS A 82 2.48 19.29 -23.96
C LYS A 82 3.59 20.32 -23.77
N ARG A 83 4.82 19.85 -23.77
CA ARG A 83 6.03 20.70 -23.88
C ARG A 83 7.14 19.96 -24.62
N ASP A 84 8.15 20.71 -25.08
CA ASP A 84 9.37 20.14 -25.67
C ASP A 84 10.21 19.47 -24.55
N PRO A 85 10.76 18.26 -24.75
CA PRO A 85 11.60 17.58 -23.77
C PRO A 85 12.78 18.41 -23.23
N LYS A 86 13.33 19.36 -24.03
CA LYS A 86 14.37 20.30 -23.57
C LYS A 86 13.89 21.32 -22.52
N ASP A 87 12.59 21.45 -22.37
CA ASP A 87 11.95 22.36 -21.40
C ASP A 87 11.43 21.63 -20.15
N ARG A 88 11.77 20.34 -19.98
CA ARG A 88 11.53 19.60 -18.72
C ARG A 88 12.07 20.38 -17.52
N GLY A 89 11.32 20.43 -16.45
CA GLY A 89 11.64 21.22 -15.26
C GLY A 89 11.31 22.72 -15.39
N LYS A 90 10.69 23.19 -16.46
CA LYS A 90 10.24 24.58 -16.65
C LYS A 90 8.73 24.61 -16.85
N ASP A 91 8.09 25.66 -16.39
CA ASP A 91 6.64 25.88 -16.56
C ASP A 91 6.31 26.46 -17.94
N LYS A 92 6.65 25.68 -18.99
CA LYS A 92 6.43 26.02 -20.39
C LYS A 92 5.51 25.03 -21.08
N TRP A 93 4.23 25.21 -20.85
CA TRP A 93 3.21 24.31 -21.35
C TRP A 93 2.40 24.92 -22.48
N GLU A 94 2.01 24.10 -23.44
CA GLU A 94 1.03 24.36 -24.49
C GLU A 94 -0.20 23.48 -24.22
N GLN A 95 -1.36 24.08 -24.03
CA GLN A 95 -2.61 23.35 -23.92
C GLN A 95 -2.98 22.78 -25.30
N ILE A 96 -3.37 21.51 -25.33
CA ILE A 96 -3.83 20.79 -26.53
C ILE A 96 -5.16 20.10 -26.25
N SER A 97 -5.80 19.53 -27.25
CA SER A 97 -6.97 18.67 -27.06
C SER A 97 -6.58 17.24 -26.66
N LEU A 98 -7.52 16.48 -26.09
CA LEU A 98 -7.31 15.04 -25.83
C LEU A 98 -6.98 14.27 -27.11
N ASP A 99 -7.69 14.55 -28.20
CA ASP A 99 -7.46 13.91 -29.48
C ASP A 99 -6.04 14.14 -29.98
N GLU A 100 -5.54 15.38 -29.92
CA GLU A 100 -4.16 15.71 -30.26
C GLU A 100 -3.17 14.98 -29.34
N ALA A 101 -3.44 14.94 -28.03
CA ALA A 101 -2.58 14.26 -27.06
C ALA A 101 -2.49 12.76 -27.35
N TYR A 102 -3.61 12.10 -27.58
CA TYR A 102 -3.63 10.67 -27.87
C TYR A 102 -2.92 10.30 -29.19
N HIS A 103 -3.13 11.07 -30.26
CA HIS A 103 -2.42 10.85 -31.51
C HIS A 103 -0.92 11.09 -31.37
N LEU A 104 -0.51 12.16 -30.68
CA LEU A 104 0.90 12.42 -30.39
C LEU A 104 1.54 11.25 -29.63
N ILE A 105 0.86 10.73 -28.60
CA ILE A 105 1.34 9.59 -27.80
C ILE A 105 1.40 8.33 -28.67
N ALA A 106 0.34 8.03 -29.44
CA ALA A 106 0.30 6.86 -30.30
C ALA A 106 1.42 6.85 -31.34
N ASP A 107 1.69 7.99 -31.97
CA ASP A 107 2.77 8.13 -32.94
C ASP A 107 4.15 7.88 -32.28
N ARG A 108 4.39 8.46 -31.10
CA ARG A 108 5.63 8.26 -30.35
C ARG A 108 5.81 6.81 -29.88
N VAL A 109 4.75 6.17 -29.41
CA VAL A 109 4.74 4.74 -29.05
C VAL A 109 5.08 3.88 -30.25
N ALA A 110 4.51 4.16 -31.45
CA ALA A 110 4.79 3.43 -32.67
C ALA A 110 6.27 3.57 -33.10
N GLU A 111 6.81 4.79 -33.09
CA GLU A 111 8.22 5.08 -33.38
C GLU A 111 9.15 4.31 -32.44
N ILE A 112 8.94 4.43 -31.12
CA ILE A 112 9.79 3.78 -30.10
C ILE A 112 9.73 2.25 -30.24
N LYS A 113 8.55 1.67 -30.44
CA LYS A 113 8.42 0.23 -30.67
C LYS A 113 9.13 -0.24 -31.94
N GLN A 114 9.06 0.55 -33.01
CA GLN A 114 9.71 0.23 -34.25
C GLN A 114 11.24 0.25 -34.12
N ASP A 115 11.80 1.23 -33.41
CA ASP A 115 13.23 1.46 -33.33
C ASP A 115 13.91 0.62 -32.24
N PHE A 116 13.21 0.38 -31.10
CA PHE A 116 13.79 -0.20 -29.88
C PHE A 116 13.06 -1.42 -29.33
N GLY A 117 11.85 -1.73 -29.82
CA GLY A 117 11.02 -2.80 -29.29
C GLY A 117 10.04 -2.35 -28.17
N ALA A 118 9.01 -3.15 -27.95
CA ALA A 118 7.99 -2.84 -26.94
C ALA A 118 8.54 -2.88 -25.50
N GLU A 119 9.57 -3.67 -25.26
CA GLU A 119 10.28 -3.76 -23.97
C GLU A 119 11.00 -2.46 -23.56
N SER A 120 11.23 -1.54 -24.49
CA SER A 120 11.86 -0.23 -24.21
C SER A 120 10.91 0.80 -23.56
N ILE A 121 9.64 0.43 -23.34
CA ILE A 121 8.63 1.25 -22.67
C ILE A 121 8.41 0.75 -21.25
N VAL A 122 8.33 1.64 -20.28
CA VAL A 122 7.98 1.32 -18.88
C VAL A 122 6.79 2.12 -18.39
N VAL A 123 5.86 1.46 -17.71
CA VAL A 123 4.70 2.10 -17.04
C VAL A 123 4.92 2.06 -15.54
N TYR A 124 4.91 3.21 -14.89
CA TYR A 124 4.94 3.33 -13.43
C TYR A 124 3.54 3.55 -12.88
N GLY A 125 3.12 2.71 -11.94
CA GLY A 125 1.81 2.80 -11.29
C GLY A 125 1.88 3.30 -9.85
N GLY A 126 0.96 4.21 -9.50
CA GLY A 126 0.73 4.62 -8.11
C GLY A 126 -0.23 3.68 -7.38
N THR A 127 -0.50 3.96 -6.11
CA THR A 127 -1.42 3.19 -5.27
C THR A 127 -2.74 3.89 -4.97
N GLY A 128 -2.85 5.15 -5.24
CA GLY A 128 -4.08 5.90 -5.02
C GLY A 128 -5.13 5.58 -6.06
N ARG A 129 -6.40 5.76 -5.71
CA ARG A 129 -7.55 5.66 -6.62
C ARG A 129 -7.61 4.30 -7.33
N GLU A 130 -8.09 4.27 -8.55
CA GLU A 130 -8.12 3.08 -9.41
C GLU A 130 -6.79 2.81 -10.10
N ALA A 131 -5.81 3.71 -9.98
CA ALA A 131 -4.52 3.57 -10.65
C ALA A 131 -3.90 2.18 -10.45
N SER A 132 -3.99 1.64 -9.22
CA SER A 132 -3.51 0.30 -8.90
C SER A 132 -4.22 -0.83 -9.66
N LEU A 133 -5.38 -0.58 -10.26
CA LEU A 133 -6.12 -1.55 -11.07
C LEU A 133 -5.74 -1.44 -12.55
N TYR A 134 -5.46 -0.23 -13.05
CA TYR A 134 -5.42 0.04 -14.49
C TYR A 134 -4.03 0.28 -15.08
N TYR A 135 -2.96 0.40 -14.28
CA TYR A 135 -1.63 0.52 -14.87
C TYR A 135 -1.15 -0.79 -15.53
N TYR A 136 -1.67 -1.95 -15.14
CA TYR A 136 -1.45 -3.21 -15.86
C TYR A 136 -2.14 -3.24 -17.23
N PRO A 137 -3.46 -2.98 -17.34
CA PRO A 137 -4.11 -2.83 -18.64
C PRO A 137 -3.45 -1.78 -19.53
N LEU A 138 -3.04 -0.64 -18.96
CA LEU A 138 -2.30 0.37 -19.71
C LEU A 138 -1.00 -0.20 -20.30
N GLY A 139 -0.20 -0.89 -19.50
CA GLY A 139 1.05 -1.50 -19.96
C GLY A 139 0.83 -2.64 -20.95
N PHE A 140 0.07 -3.64 -20.56
CA PHE A 140 -0.07 -4.89 -21.35
C PHE A 140 -1.02 -4.72 -22.53
N ALA A 141 -2.20 -4.15 -22.34
CA ALA A 141 -3.23 -4.07 -23.37
C ALA A 141 -3.09 -2.83 -24.26
N THR A 142 -2.84 -1.66 -23.70
CA THR A 142 -2.73 -0.42 -24.49
C THR A 142 -1.36 -0.26 -25.09
N LEU A 143 -0.31 -0.23 -24.26
CA LEU A 143 1.05 0.02 -24.73
C LEU A 143 1.77 -1.25 -25.22
N GLY A 144 1.31 -2.43 -24.86
CA GLY A 144 1.89 -3.72 -25.25
C GLY A 144 3.32 -3.92 -24.76
N THR A 145 3.69 -3.36 -23.61
CA THR A 145 5.00 -3.52 -22.97
C THR A 145 4.93 -4.55 -21.85
N PRO A 146 5.99 -5.33 -21.60
CA PRO A 146 6.07 -6.21 -20.45
C PRO A 146 6.44 -5.46 -19.16
N ASN A 147 6.94 -4.21 -19.28
CA ASN A 147 7.52 -3.47 -18.16
C ASN A 147 6.47 -2.58 -17.49
N VAL A 148 5.78 -3.17 -16.53
CA VAL A 148 4.87 -2.48 -15.62
C VAL A 148 5.51 -2.47 -14.25
N CYS A 149 5.82 -1.30 -13.72
CA CYS A 149 6.58 -1.11 -12.48
C CYS A 149 5.74 -0.47 -11.38
N TYR A 150 5.70 -1.11 -10.24
CA TYR A 150 5.25 -0.52 -8.99
C TYR A 150 6.49 0.02 -8.27
N PRO A 151 6.80 1.33 -8.30
CA PRO A 151 8.13 1.83 -7.95
C PRO A 151 8.33 1.95 -6.43
N HIS A 152 8.22 0.83 -5.74
CA HIS A 152 8.47 0.70 -4.31
C HIS A 152 9.62 -0.26 -4.08
N SER A 153 10.77 0.23 -3.62
CA SER A 153 11.97 -0.60 -3.39
C SER A 153 11.65 -1.85 -2.58
N GLY A 154 12.07 -2.99 -3.10
CA GLY A 154 11.73 -4.31 -2.55
C GLY A 154 10.23 -4.58 -2.42
N PHE A 155 9.39 -3.95 -3.28
CA PHE A 155 7.92 -4.03 -3.15
C PHE A 155 7.41 -3.73 -1.72
N SER A 156 8.07 -2.85 -0.99
CA SER A 156 7.84 -2.56 0.43
C SER A 156 6.49 -1.90 0.73
N CYS A 157 5.46 -2.21 -0.07
CA CYS A 157 4.07 -1.87 0.17
C CYS A 157 3.22 -3.09 -0.21
N TYR A 158 2.83 -3.90 0.76
CA TYR A 158 2.12 -5.18 0.65
C TYR A 158 2.87 -6.33 -0.04
N GLY A 159 3.98 -6.11 -0.74
CA GLY A 159 4.73 -7.18 -1.43
C GLY A 159 5.11 -8.33 -0.50
N PRO A 160 5.87 -8.11 0.56
CA PRO A 160 6.26 -9.16 1.51
C PRO A 160 5.08 -9.94 2.07
N ARG A 161 4.05 -9.26 2.60
CA ARG A 161 2.92 -9.93 3.24
C ARG A 161 2.04 -10.70 2.28
N CYS A 162 1.72 -10.12 1.11
CA CYS A 162 0.89 -10.81 0.12
C CYS A 162 1.60 -12.05 -0.43
N SER A 163 2.91 -11.96 -0.65
CA SER A 163 3.70 -13.09 -1.14
C SER A 163 3.76 -14.22 -0.11
N ILE A 164 4.10 -13.91 1.14
CA ILE A 164 4.18 -14.98 2.16
C ILE A 164 2.82 -15.61 2.45
N THR A 165 1.73 -14.83 2.45
CA THR A 165 0.39 -15.40 2.62
C THR A 165 -0.01 -16.30 1.45
N ASP A 166 0.32 -15.91 0.22
CA ASP A 166 0.08 -16.75 -0.95
C ASP A 166 0.88 -18.06 -0.87
N TYR A 167 2.16 -18.00 -0.48
CA TYR A 167 3.03 -19.17 -0.48
C TYR A 167 2.74 -20.19 0.62
N ILE A 168 2.32 -19.75 1.81
CA ILE A 168 2.14 -20.65 2.97
C ILE A 168 0.68 -20.86 3.38
N LEU A 169 -0.25 -20.04 2.91
CA LEU A 169 -1.69 -20.21 3.09
C LEU A 169 -2.42 -20.53 1.79
N GLY A 170 -1.81 -20.25 0.62
CA GLY A 170 -2.47 -20.34 -0.67
C GLY A 170 -3.67 -19.39 -0.78
N ALA A 171 -3.64 -18.28 -0.09
CA ALA A 171 -4.74 -17.32 -0.02
C ALA A 171 -4.22 -15.90 -0.13
N GLY A 172 -5.12 -14.96 -0.43
CA GLY A 172 -4.82 -13.53 -0.34
C GLY A 172 -4.55 -13.11 1.11
N TYR A 173 -4.12 -11.85 1.26
CA TYR A 173 -3.79 -11.29 2.57
C TYR A 173 -4.95 -11.41 3.57
N PRO A 174 -4.73 -12.09 4.71
CA PRO A 174 -5.77 -12.26 5.72
C PRO A 174 -5.94 -11.01 6.57
N GLU A 175 -7.12 -10.82 7.12
CA GLU A 175 -7.45 -9.70 8.02
C GLU A 175 -8.10 -10.23 9.31
N ILE A 176 -8.05 -9.42 10.38
CA ILE A 176 -8.81 -9.73 11.58
C ILE A 176 -10.31 -9.81 11.27
N ASP A 177 -11.05 -10.57 12.04
CA ASP A 177 -12.50 -10.66 11.90
C ASP A 177 -13.16 -9.41 12.45
N PHE A 178 -13.55 -8.51 11.56
CA PHE A 178 -14.21 -7.27 11.93
C PHE A 178 -15.72 -7.40 12.13
N ALA A 179 -16.29 -8.57 11.83
CA ALA A 179 -17.74 -8.75 11.74
C ALA A 179 -18.45 -7.71 10.83
N GLY A 180 -17.68 -6.86 10.16
CA GLY A 180 -18.18 -5.80 9.27
C GLY A 180 -18.75 -6.32 7.96
N TYR A 181 -18.62 -7.62 7.71
CA TYR A 181 -19.14 -8.34 6.54
C TYR A 181 -20.61 -8.69 6.65
N PHE A 182 -21.19 -8.57 7.84
CA PHE A 182 -22.55 -8.98 8.13
C PHE A 182 -23.45 -7.76 8.32
N GLU A 183 -24.70 -7.86 7.88
CA GLU A 183 -25.69 -6.80 8.02
C GLU A 183 -25.85 -6.37 9.47
N ASP A 184 -25.89 -7.35 10.38
CA ASP A 184 -26.01 -7.12 11.82
C ASP A 184 -24.67 -6.92 12.54
N ARG A 185 -23.55 -6.91 11.80
CA ARG A 185 -22.19 -6.75 12.36
C ARG A 185 -21.95 -7.68 13.55
N TYR A 186 -21.60 -7.08 14.70
CA TYR A 186 -21.27 -7.79 15.94
C TYR A 186 -22.43 -8.58 16.57
N ASN A 187 -23.63 -8.47 16.04
CA ASN A 187 -24.78 -9.27 16.43
C ASN A 187 -24.91 -10.58 15.61
N ASN A 188 -24.04 -10.81 14.63
CA ASN A 188 -24.05 -12.06 13.89
C ASN A 188 -23.76 -13.21 14.84
N PRO A 189 -24.62 -14.28 14.87
CA PRO A 189 -24.49 -15.38 15.83
C PRO A 189 -23.23 -16.24 15.62
N GLU A 190 -22.60 -16.18 14.45
CA GLU A 190 -21.34 -16.87 14.17
C GLU A 190 -20.11 -16.07 14.59
N PHE A 191 -20.25 -14.75 14.84
CA PHE A 191 -19.14 -13.92 15.28
C PHE A 191 -18.77 -14.23 16.73
N GLU A 192 -17.46 -14.40 16.97
CA GLU A 192 -16.89 -14.48 18.32
C GLU A 192 -16.00 -13.26 18.56
N LEU A 193 -16.22 -12.58 19.69
CA LEU A 193 -15.40 -11.42 20.04
C LEU A 193 -13.99 -11.87 20.41
N PRO A 194 -12.92 -11.39 19.72
CA PRO A 194 -11.58 -11.74 20.11
C PRO A 194 -11.26 -11.25 21.53
N GLU A 195 -10.66 -12.09 22.36
CA GLU A 195 -10.15 -11.67 23.66
C GLU A 195 -8.99 -10.68 23.48
N TRP A 196 -8.13 -10.95 22.50
CA TRP A 196 -6.98 -10.12 22.19
C TRP A 196 -6.80 -9.93 20.69
N ILE A 197 -6.39 -8.71 20.31
CA ILE A 197 -5.91 -8.39 18.97
C ILE A 197 -4.44 -7.98 19.06
N VAL A 198 -3.58 -8.69 18.36
CA VAL A 198 -2.17 -8.33 18.21
C VAL A 198 -2.05 -7.31 17.08
N CYS A 199 -1.79 -6.04 17.39
CA CYS A 199 -1.51 -4.98 16.43
C CYS A 199 0.01 -4.85 16.26
N TRP A 200 0.55 -5.42 15.19
CA TRP A 200 1.98 -5.46 14.93
C TRP A 200 2.35 -4.41 13.89
N GLY A 201 3.07 -3.36 14.30
CA GLY A 201 3.42 -2.24 13.43
C GLY A 201 2.19 -1.55 12.80
N LYS A 202 1.03 -1.62 13.44
CA LYS A 202 -0.22 -1.10 12.91
C LYS A 202 -0.96 -0.27 13.96
N MET A 203 -1.08 1.04 13.69
CA MET A 203 -1.84 1.97 14.53
C MET A 203 -3.07 2.48 13.76
N PRO A 204 -4.16 1.69 13.69
CA PRO A 204 -5.29 2.00 12.83
C PRO A 204 -6.05 3.27 13.21
N LEU A 205 -6.00 3.71 14.47
CA LEU A 205 -6.62 4.97 14.88
C LEU A 205 -5.98 6.21 14.24
N ALA A 206 -4.70 6.13 13.89
CA ALA A 206 -4.00 7.21 13.20
C ALA A 206 -4.03 7.03 11.67
N SER A 207 -3.85 5.79 11.18
CA SER A 207 -3.75 5.51 9.75
C SER A 207 -5.09 5.30 9.05
N ASN A 208 -6.13 4.93 9.81
CA ASN A 208 -7.43 4.53 9.30
C ASN A 208 -8.55 4.81 10.34
N GLY A 209 -8.48 5.95 11.00
CA GLY A 209 -9.41 6.31 12.09
C GLY A 209 -10.86 6.46 11.66
N ASP A 210 -11.08 6.77 10.40
CA ASP A 210 -12.38 6.98 9.75
C ASP A 210 -12.93 5.72 9.06
N GLY A 211 -12.05 4.76 8.82
CA GLY A 211 -12.37 3.55 8.09
C GLY A 211 -12.72 2.37 9.00
N MET A 212 -12.79 1.21 8.38
CA MET A 212 -13.19 -0.04 9.04
C MET A 212 -12.27 -0.41 10.21
N PHE A 213 -10.95 -0.32 10.03
CA PHE A 213 -9.99 -0.78 11.03
C PHE A 213 -10.04 0.00 12.34
N GLY A 214 -10.02 1.34 12.28
CA GLY A 214 -10.01 2.17 13.48
C GLY A 214 -11.27 2.01 14.30
N HIS A 215 -12.43 2.11 13.65
CA HIS A 215 -13.72 1.99 14.31
C HIS A 215 -13.98 0.57 14.82
N ALA A 216 -13.68 -0.46 14.03
CA ALA A 216 -13.92 -1.84 14.43
C ALA A 216 -13.10 -2.23 15.67
N ILE A 217 -11.82 -1.84 15.73
CA ILE A 217 -11.00 -2.11 16.92
C ILE A 217 -11.56 -1.38 18.15
N LEU A 218 -11.94 -0.10 18.01
CA LEU A 218 -12.55 0.63 19.13
C LEU A 218 -13.88 0.03 19.60
N ASP A 219 -14.71 -0.41 18.68
CA ASP A 219 -15.99 -1.04 19.01
C ASP A 219 -15.78 -2.38 19.73
N MET A 220 -14.83 -3.21 19.24
CA MET A 220 -14.47 -4.46 19.92
C MET A 220 -13.84 -4.21 21.31
N MET A 221 -13.00 -3.18 21.46
CA MET A 221 -12.46 -2.79 22.75
C MET A 221 -13.55 -2.35 23.74
N LYS A 222 -14.59 -1.62 23.29
CA LYS A 222 -15.74 -1.28 24.13
C LYS A 222 -16.53 -2.52 24.58
N MET A 223 -16.48 -3.60 23.81
CA MET A 223 -17.11 -4.88 24.16
C MET A 223 -16.22 -5.77 25.04
N GLY A 224 -14.94 -5.42 25.22
CA GLY A 224 -14.03 -6.12 26.12
C GLY A 224 -12.75 -6.67 25.50
N THR A 225 -12.57 -6.58 24.19
CA THR A 225 -11.32 -6.95 23.52
C THR A 225 -10.15 -6.11 24.02
N ARG A 226 -9.01 -6.73 24.25
CA ARG A 226 -7.74 -6.06 24.59
C ARG A 226 -6.78 -6.09 23.41
N VAL A 227 -5.78 -5.20 23.44
CA VAL A 227 -4.79 -5.08 22.35
C VAL A 227 -3.37 -5.35 22.89
N ILE A 228 -2.63 -6.16 22.16
CA ILE A 228 -1.19 -6.29 22.28
C ILE A 228 -0.58 -5.44 21.16
N MET A 229 0.13 -4.38 21.52
CA MET A 229 0.77 -3.49 20.57
C MET A 229 2.25 -3.83 20.44
N ILE A 230 2.73 -4.07 19.21
CA ILE A 230 4.14 -4.31 18.89
C ILE A 230 4.58 -3.21 17.94
N ASP A 231 5.36 -2.24 18.42
CA ASP A 231 5.77 -1.04 17.68
C ASP A 231 7.04 -0.44 18.32
N PRO A 232 7.96 0.18 17.57
CA PRO A 232 9.07 0.93 18.14
C PRO A 232 8.65 2.12 19.02
N ARG A 233 7.40 2.55 18.93
CA ARG A 233 6.83 3.65 19.70
C ARG A 233 5.74 3.14 20.63
N ILE A 234 5.55 3.78 21.77
CA ILE A 234 4.38 3.57 22.62
C ILE A 234 3.22 4.34 21.99
N THR A 235 2.26 3.62 21.42
CA THR A 235 1.10 4.21 20.73
C THR A 235 -0.09 4.40 21.69
N TRP A 236 -1.11 5.15 21.26
CA TRP A 236 -2.33 5.33 22.05
C TRP A 236 -2.99 4.01 22.41
N LEU A 237 -3.03 3.04 21.47
CA LEU A 237 -3.57 1.71 21.75
C LEU A 237 -2.74 0.97 22.76
N GLY A 238 -1.40 1.06 22.66
CA GLY A 238 -0.49 0.41 23.61
C GLY A 238 -0.55 1.02 25.02
N ALA A 239 -0.78 2.32 25.12
CA ALA A 239 -0.86 3.04 26.40
C ALA A 239 -2.22 2.92 27.08
N PHE A 240 -3.22 2.33 26.44
CA PHE A 240 -4.55 2.16 27.02
C PHE A 240 -4.53 1.13 28.17
N GLU A 241 -5.24 1.42 29.26
CA GLU A 241 -5.27 0.57 30.46
C GLU A 241 -5.76 -0.85 30.13
N GLY A 242 -4.99 -1.85 30.54
CA GLY A 242 -5.28 -3.26 30.29
C GLY A 242 -4.76 -3.81 28.97
N ASN A 243 -4.21 -2.98 28.10
CA ASN A 243 -3.47 -3.40 26.91
C ASN A 243 -2.00 -3.69 27.25
N MET A 244 -1.29 -4.35 26.33
CA MET A 244 0.13 -4.68 26.47
C MET A 244 0.92 -4.02 25.34
N THR A 245 2.18 -3.67 25.59
CA THR A 245 3.09 -3.11 24.59
C THR A 245 4.43 -3.82 24.62
N LEU A 246 4.91 -4.24 23.44
CA LEU A 246 6.29 -4.62 23.20
C LEU A 246 6.96 -3.55 22.35
N GLN A 247 7.83 -2.75 22.94
CA GLN A 247 8.60 -1.73 22.24
C GLN A 247 9.89 -2.34 21.71
N LEU A 248 9.90 -2.68 20.41
CA LEU A 248 11.01 -3.42 19.82
C LEU A 248 12.03 -2.49 19.12
N LYS A 249 13.27 -2.96 19.00
CA LYS A 249 14.26 -2.40 18.08
C LYS A 249 13.70 -2.50 16.65
N PRO A 250 13.74 -1.42 15.86
CA PRO A 250 13.30 -1.48 14.46
C PRO A 250 13.94 -2.62 13.66
N ASN A 251 13.17 -3.27 12.78
CA ASN A 251 13.57 -4.37 11.89
C ASN A 251 14.00 -5.67 12.62
N THR A 252 13.52 -5.90 13.84
CA THR A 252 13.77 -7.16 14.57
C THR A 252 12.51 -8.01 14.75
N ASP A 253 11.50 -7.73 13.96
CA ASP A 253 10.18 -8.36 14.01
C ASP A 253 10.23 -9.89 13.87
N ALA A 254 11.05 -10.40 12.94
CA ALA A 254 11.21 -11.84 12.73
C ALA A 254 11.84 -12.55 13.95
N ALA A 255 12.82 -11.92 14.61
CA ALA A 255 13.42 -12.45 15.83
C ALA A 255 12.41 -12.48 16.98
N LEU A 256 11.60 -11.41 17.11
CA LEU A 256 10.53 -11.36 18.11
C LEU A 256 9.48 -12.45 17.85
N GLY A 257 9.06 -12.63 16.60
CA GLY A 257 8.10 -13.66 16.20
C GLY A 257 8.61 -15.08 16.51
N LEU A 258 9.88 -15.39 16.20
CA LEU A 258 10.50 -16.66 16.53
C LEU A 258 10.59 -16.88 18.06
N GLY A 259 10.85 -15.82 18.83
CA GLY A 259 10.82 -15.91 20.28
C GLY A 259 9.44 -16.18 20.88
N LEU A 260 8.39 -15.56 20.33
CA LEU A 260 7.01 -15.84 20.73
C LEU A 260 6.64 -17.29 20.40
N ILE A 261 6.99 -17.77 19.20
CA ILE A 261 6.80 -19.18 18.77
C ILE A 261 7.56 -20.13 19.71
N ASN A 262 8.82 -19.81 20.06
CA ASN A 262 9.60 -20.61 20.98
C ASN A 262 8.87 -20.84 22.30
N VAL A 263 8.39 -19.79 22.95
CA VAL A 263 7.68 -19.90 24.25
C VAL A 263 6.38 -20.71 24.09
N ILE A 264 5.59 -20.45 23.04
CA ILE A 264 4.31 -21.15 22.80
C ILE A 264 4.56 -22.65 22.65
N ILE A 265 5.58 -23.06 21.91
CA ILE A 265 5.92 -24.46 21.69
C ILE A 265 6.50 -25.09 22.97
N GLN A 266 7.48 -24.43 23.61
CA GLN A 266 8.13 -24.97 24.81
C GLN A 266 7.21 -25.12 26.02
N GLU A 267 6.20 -24.28 26.13
CA GLU A 267 5.20 -24.32 27.21
C GLU A 267 3.92 -25.08 26.81
N ASP A 268 3.91 -25.73 25.64
CA ASP A 268 2.77 -26.55 25.14
C ASP A 268 1.45 -25.76 25.08
N LEU A 269 1.50 -24.53 24.52
CA LEU A 269 0.37 -23.59 24.45
C LEU A 269 -0.28 -23.53 23.07
N TYR A 270 0.14 -24.37 22.12
CA TYR A 270 -0.39 -24.41 20.77
C TYR A 270 -1.64 -25.30 20.65
N ASP A 271 -2.39 -25.12 19.59
CA ASP A 271 -3.56 -25.95 19.26
C ASP A 271 -3.10 -27.23 18.56
N HIS A 272 -3.08 -28.34 19.31
CA HIS A 272 -2.62 -29.65 18.82
C HIS A 272 -3.48 -30.15 17.65
N ASP A 273 -4.80 -29.99 17.72
CA ASP A 273 -5.72 -30.51 16.69
C ASP A 273 -5.51 -29.76 15.38
N PHE A 274 -5.36 -28.43 15.42
CA PHE A 274 -5.09 -27.64 14.22
C PHE A 274 -3.71 -27.96 13.64
N VAL A 275 -2.69 -28.02 14.47
CA VAL A 275 -1.31 -28.30 14.05
C VAL A 275 -1.20 -29.68 13.39
N GLU A 276 -1.74 -30.74 14.00
CA GLU A 276 -1.67 -32.06 13.45
C GLU A 276 -2.43 -32.21 12.13
N ASN A 277 -3.63 -31.64 12.06
CA ASN A 277 -4.49 -31.84 10.88
C ASN A 277 -4.15 -30.87 9.73
N TRP A 278 -3.80 -29.61 10.03
CA TRP A 278 -3.77 -28.54 9.06
C TRP A 278 -2.41 -27.83 8.88
N CYS A 279 -1.36 -28.21 9.61
CA CYS A 279 -0.03 -27.64 9.44
C CYS A 279 0.95 -28.66 8.85
N PHE A 280 1.93 -28.16 8.10
CA PHE A 280 3.08 -28.90 7.57
C PHE A 280 4.37 -28.26 8.05
N GLY A 281 5.35 -29.06 8.50
CA GLY A 281 6.67 -28.58 8.92
C GLY A 281 6.73 -28.05 10.37
N PHE A 282 5.89 -28.59 11.28
CA PHE A 282 5.88 -28.17 12.67
C PHE A 282 7.19 -28.50 13.41
N ASP A 283 7.72 -29.72 13.21
CA ASP A 283 8.95 -30.15 13.90
C ASP A 283 10.15 -29.29 13.48
N GLU A 284 10.26 -28.98 12.20
CA GLU A 284 11.30 -28.11 11.64
C GLU A 284 11.17 -26.68 12.16
N LEU A 285 9.94 -26.16 12.27
CA LEU A 285 9.71 -24.84 12.89
C LEU A 285 10.08 -24.83 14.36
N ALA A 286 9.77 -25.92 15.09
CA ALA A 286 10.11 -26.05 16.51
C ALA A 286 11.63 -26.07 16.73
N GLU A 287 12.39 -26.77 15.88
CA GLU A 287 13.85 -26.75 15.89
C GLU A 287 14.40 -25.35 15.61
N ARG A 288 13.89 -24.66 14.60
CA ARG A 288 14.27 -23.27 14.28
C ARG A 288 13.95 -22.31 15.43
N ALA A 289 12.76 -22.38 16.00
CA ALA A 289 12.34 -21.53 17.10
C ALA A 289 13.18 -21.76 18.38
N ALA A 290 13.67 -22.99 18.60
CA ALA A 290 14.56 -23.29 19.74
C ALA A 290 15.89 -22.50 19.72
N GLU A 291 16.30 -21.99 18.57
CA GLU A 291 17.45 -21.11 18.44
C GLU A 291 17.20 -19.69 19.01
N PHE A 292 15.94 -19.34 19.29
CA PHE A 292 15.51 -18.01 19.73
C PHE A 292 14.87 -18.05 21.13
N PRO A 293 15.63 -18.47 22.17
CA PRO A 293 15.13 -18.38 23.54
C PRO A 293 14.94 -16.91 23.95
N PRO A 294 14.02 -16.64 24.91
CA PRO A 294 13.66 -15.27 25.30
C PRO A 294 14.83 -14.35 25.61
N GLU A 295 15.88 -14.86 26.23
CA GLU A 295 17.07 -14.10 26.62
C GLU A 295 17.88 -13.67 25.38
N ARG A 296 18.00 -14.51 24.35
CA ARG A 296 18.62 -14.12 23.07
C ARG A 296 17.75 -13.09 22.34
N VAL A 297 16.43 -13.26 22.37
CA VAL A 297 15.51 -12.31 21.73
C VAL A 297 15.57 -10.94 22.40
N GLU A 298 15.73 -10.86 23.73
CA GLU A 298 15.95 -9.60 24.44
C GLU A 298 17.20 -8.86 23.92
N GLU A 299 18.31 -9.57 23.72
CA GLU A 299 19.55 -9.00 23.19
C GLU A 299 19.35 -8.42 21.77
N LEU A 300 18.58 -9.11 20.92
CA LEU A 300 18.34 -8.72 19.52
C LEU A 300 17.33 -7.59 19.40
N THR A 301 16.25 -7.65 20.20
CA THR A 301 15.03 -6.85 19.97
C THR A 301 14.82 -5.72 20.98
N TRP A 302 15.58 -5.67 22.06
CA TRP A 302 15.40 -4.79 23.24
C TRP A 302 14.14 -5.08 24.05
N VAL A 303 13.33 -6.06 23.65
CA VAL A 303 12.15 -6.50 24.41
C VAL A 303 12.59 -7.41 25.53
N ARG A 304 12.21 -7.09 26.77
CA ARG A 304 12.60 -7.89 27.94
C ARG A 304 12.07 -9.33 27.81
N ALA A 305 12.89 -10.29 28.18
CA ALA A 305 12.52 -11.72 28.13
C ALA A 305 11.24 -12.04 28.93
N ASP A 306 11.00 -11.36 30.05
CA ASP A 306 9.80 -11.57 30.86
C ASP A 306 8.55 -11.03 30.17
N ASP A 307 8.64 -9.85 29.51
CA ASP A 307 7.52 -9.24 28.78
C ASP A 307 7.17 -10.09 27.55
N LEU A 308 8.18 -10.61 26.84
CA LEU A 308 7.99 -11.56 25.74
C LEU A 308 7.26 -12.82 26.22
N LYS A 309 7.70 -13.44 27.32
CA LYS A 309 7.06 -14.63 27.91
C LYS A 309 5.61 -14.37 28.30
N GLU A 310 5.34 -13.21 28.88
CA GLU A 310 3.97 -12.81 29.26
C GLU A 310 3.06 -12.68 28.03
N VAL A 311 3.53 -11.99 26.98
CA VAL A 311 2.78 -11.82 25.73
C VAL A 311 2.58 -13.16 25.02
N ALA A 312 3.62 -14.00 24.92
CA ALA A 312 3.52 -15.33 24.32
C ALA A 312 2.48 -16.21 25.04
N ARG A 313 2.47 -16.23 26.38
CA ARG A 313 1.49 -16.95 27.18
C ARG A 313 0.08 -16.39 27.00
N THR A 314 -0.06 -15.08 26.84
CA THR A 314 -1.33 -14.42 26.57
C THR A 314 -1.88 -14.86 25.21
N ILE A 315 -1.06 -14.79 24.16
CA ILE A 315 -1.42 -15.25 22.80
C ILE A 315 -1.77 -16.74 22.80
N GLY A 316 -0.93 -17.57 23.42
CA GLY A 316 -1.12 -19.03 23.44
C GLY A 316 -2.39 -19.49 24.18
N LYS A 317 -2.92 -18.69 25.12
CA LYS A 317 -4.11 -19.04 25.94
C LYS A 317 -5.40 -18.37 25.47
N ALA A 318 -5.30 -17.21 24.80
CA ALA A 318 -6.47 -16.44 24.37
C ALA A 318 -7.24 -17.20 23.27
N ARG A 319 -8.54 -17.21 23.39
CA ARG A 319 -9.45 -17.79 22.38
C ARG A 319 -10.75 -16.96 22.31
N PRO A 320 -10.99 -16.27 21.16
CA PRO A 320 -10.09 -16.09 20.00
C PRO A 320 -8.96 -15.07 20.24
N VAL A 321 -7.87 -15.20 19.47
CA VAL A 321 -6.86 -14.17 19.30
C VAL A 321 -6.69 -13.87 17.82
N SER A 322 -6.56 -12.59 17.47
CA SER A 322 -6.41 -12.17 16.08
C SER A 322 -5.16 -11.33 15.86
N PHE A 323 -4.67 -11.25 14.60
CA PHE A 323 -3.41 -10.62 14.26
C PHE A 323 -3.60 -9.59 13.15
N ALA A 324 -3.30 -8.33 13.44
CA ALA A 324 -3.32 -7.25 12.47
C ALA A 324 -1.92 -6.67 12.34
N TRP A 325 -1.25 -6.83 11.18
CA TRP A 325 0.05 -6.23 10.99
C TRP A 325 0.04 -5.12 9.93
N GLY A 326 0.89 -4.14 10.16
CA GLY A 326 1.00 -2.94 9.34
C GLY A 326 2.17 -3.00 8.35
N LEU A 327 2.23 -2.00 7.46
CA LEU A 327 3.30 -1.81 6.49
C LEU A 327 4.72 -1.78 7.08
N PRO A 328 4.97 -1.32 8.33
CA PRO A 328 6.31 -1.42 8.91
C PRO A 328 6.92 -2.82 8.90
N VAL A 329 6.11 -3.87 8.98
CA VAL A 329 6.58 -5.26 8.86
C VAL A 329 7.09 -5.55 7.44
N ASP A 330 6.45 -4.99 6.39
CA ASP A 330 6.88 -5.16 5.00
C ASP A 330 8.10 -4.32 4.64
N GLN A 331 8.27 -3.18 5.31
CA GLN A 331 9.25 -2.15 4.96
C GLN A 331 10.62 -2.40 5.59
N ASN A 332 11.04 -3.65 5.58
CA ASN A 332 12.38 -4.07 6.01
C ASN A 332 12.80 -5.36 5.29
N PRO A 333 14.12 -5.66 5.22
CA PRO A 333 14.63 -6.87 4.56
C PRO A 333 14.16 -8.20 5.19
N ASN A 334 13.79 -8.19 6.47
CA ASN A 334 13.19 -9.34 7.17
C ASN A 334 11.66 -9.42 7.01
N GLY A 335 11.04 -8.61 6.15
CA GLY A 335 9.58 -8.45 6.09
C GLY A 335 8.83 -9.74 5.76
N VAL A 336 9.32 -10.53 4.80
CA VAL A 336 8.73 -11.85 4.46
C VAL A 336 8.83 -12.78 5.67
N GLN A 337 9.97 -12.81 6.34
CA GLN A 337 10.24 -13.68 7.49
C GLN A 337 9.39 -13.29 8.71
N ALA A 338 9.22 -11.99 8.94
CA ALA A 338 8.32 -11.49 9.98
C ALA A 338 6.86 -11.87 9.69
N GLY A 339 6.39 -11.69 8.45
CA GLY A 339 5.07 -12.15 8.01
C GLY A 339 4.87 -13.65 8.21
N HIS A 340 5.89 -14.46 7.89
CA HIS A 340 5.86 -15.93 8.12
C HIS A 340 5.66 -16.26 9.60
N THR A 341 6.38 -15.59 10.53
CA THR A 341 6.20 -15.81 11.97
C THR A 341 4.81 -15.41 12.46
N ILE A 342 4.23 -14.32 11.94
CA ILE A 342 2.87 -13.88 12.32
C ILE A 342 1.82 -14.91 11.88
N ILE A 343 1.94 -15.45 10.67
CA ILE A 343 1.04 -16.50 10.18
C ILE A 343 1.24 -17.79 10.97
N ALA A 344 2.48 -18.15 11.27
CA ALA A 344 2.79 -19.29 12.11
C ALA A 344 2.16 -19.18 13.51
N LEU A 345 2.19 -17.98 14.14
CA LEU A 345 1.51 -17.73 15.42
C LEU A 345 -0.01 -17.94 15.30
N ALA A 346 -0.63 -17.47 14.23
CA ALA A 346 -2.06 -17.69 13.99
C ALA A 346 -2.38 -19.17 13.76
N ALA A 347 -1.52 -19.90 13.05
CA ALA A 347 -1.67 -21.34 12.83
C ALA A 347 -1.48 -22.14 14.13
N LEU A 348 -0.42 -21.85 14.90
CA LEU A 348 -0.16 -22.50 16.19
C LEU A 348 -1.29 -22.30 17.20
N THR A 349 -2.00 -21.19 17.12
CA THR A 349 -3.15 -20.93 18.00
C THR A 349 -4.49 -21.41 17.43
N GLY A 350 -4.52 -22.01 16.23
CA GLY A 350 -5.73 -22.49 15.56
C GLY A 350 -6.65 -21.36 15.08
N MET A 351 -6.12 -20.13 14.91
CA MET A 351 -6.92 -18.93 14.68
C MET A 351 -6.96 -18.50 13.20
N ILE A 352 -6.84 -19.44 12.26
CA ILE A 352 -6.95 -19.17 10.82
C ILE A 352 -8.35 -19.51 10.33
N ASP A 353 -9.00 -18.54 9.71
CA ASP A 353 -10.32 -18.62 9.07
C ASP A 353 -11.45 -19.09 10.01
N VAL A 354 -11.35 -18.69 11.27
CA VAL A 354 -12.34 -18.97 12.33
C VAL A 354 -12.95 -17.67 12.88
N PRO A 355 -14.15 -17.74 13.49
CA PRO A 355 -14.78 -16.58 14.12
C PRO A 355 -13.85 -15.90 15.13
N GLY A 356 -13.73 -14.57 15.05
CA GLY A 356 -12.87 -13.75 15.91
C GLY A 356 -11.37 -13.92 15.68
N GLY A 357 -10.97 -14.78 14.75
CA GLY A 357 -9.58 -15.03 14.39
C GLY A 357 -9.08 -14.18 13.22
N LEU A 358 -8.17 -14.77 12.46
CA LEU A 358 -7.59 -14.22 11.24
C LEU A 358 -8.34 -14.79 10.03
N THR A 359 -9.18 -13.97 9.40
CA THR A 359 -10.08 -14.42 8.33
C THR A 359 -9.41 -14.35 6.96
N LEU A 360 -9.63 -15.36 6.13
CA LEU A 360 -9.12 -15.45 4.76
C LEU A 360 -10.05 -14.77 3.76
N GLY A 361 -9.53 -14.40 2.61
CA GLY A 361 -10.30 -13.83 1.50
C GLY A 361 -11.36 -14.77 0.94
N PRO A 362 -12.09 -14.33 -0.10
CA PRO A 362 -13.14 -15.16 -0.72
C PRO A 362 -12.55 -16.42 -1.34
N PRO A 363 -13.39 -17.40 -1.68
CA PRO A 363 -12.97 -18.55 -2.45
C PRO A 363 -12.22 -18.12 -3.71
N ARG A 364 -11.26 -18.94 -4.13
CA ARG A 364 -10.46 -18.68 -5.33
C ARG A 364 -11.35 -18.45 -6.57
N GLY A 365 -11.04 -17.41 -7.33
CA GLY A 365 -11.78 -17.03 -8.54
C GLY A 365 -12.86 -15.98 -8.35
N LEU A 366 -13.32 -15.72 -7.13
CA LEU A 366 -14.27 -14.66 -6.88
C LEU A 366 -13.56 -13.28 -6.98
N PHE A 367 -14.06 -12.35 -7.77
CA PHE A 367 -13.46 -11.03 -8.08
C PHE A 367 -12.11 -11.07 -8.82
N GLY A 368 -11.71 -12.22 -9.41
CA GLY A 368 -10.30 -12.41 -9.72
C GLY A 368 -9.88 -12.37 -11.17
N SER A 369 -10.74 -12.78 -12.09
CA SER A 369 -10.28 -13.17 -13.42
C SER A 369 -9.95 -12.00 -14.35
N TRP A 370 -10.71 -10.95 -14.33
CA TRP A 370 -10.58 -9.88 -15.31
C TRP A 370 -9.44 -8.89 -15.03
N ARG A 371 -9.10 -8.70 -13.75
CA ARG A 371 -8.15 -7.67 -13.30
C ARG A 371 -6.76 -7.80 -13.90
N PHE A 372 -6.32 -9.04 -14.14
CA PHE A 372 -5.01 -9.36 -14.69
C PHE A 372 -5.07 -10.11 -16.03
N SER A 373 -6.25 -10.36 -16.56
CA SER A 373 -6.42 -11.08 -17.84
C SER A 373 -5.76 -10.37 -19.01
N THR A 374 -5.61 -9.05 -18.95
CA THR A 374 -4.93 -8.24 -19.95
C THR A 374 -3.44 -8.61 -20.15
N ARG A 375 -2.80 -9.30 -19.21
CA ARG A 375 -1.47 -9.87 -19.40
C ARG A 375 -1.39 -10.79 -20.63
N PHE A 376 -2.45 -11.53 -20.89
CA PHE A 376 -2.51 -12.46 -22.02
C PHE A 376 -2.63 -11.76 -23.38
N GLN A 377 -2.70 -10.45 -23.42
CA GLN A 377 -2.64 -9.67 -24.66
C GLN A 377 -1.22 -9.44 -25.18
N ILE A 378 -0.20 -9.79 -24.40
CA ILE A 378 1.21 -9.84 -24.86
C ILE A 378 1.69 -11.29 -24.90
N SER A 379 2.64 -11.58 -25.78
CA SER A 379 3.21 -12.94 -25.88
C SER A 379 4.02 -13.33 -24.64
N ASP A 380 4.08 -14.63 -24.35
CA ASP A 380 4.93 -15.14 -23.26
C ASP A 380 6.42 -14.80 -23.48
N GLU A 381 6.88 -14.77 -24.75
CA GLU A 381 8.25 -14.37 -25.09
C GLU A 381 8.51 -12.91 -24.71
N LEU A 382 7.58 -12.01 -25.02
CA LEU A 382 7.72 -10.60 -24.65
C LEU A 382 7.60 -10.43 -23.12
N TYR A 383 6.65 -11.14 -22.47
CA TYR A 383 6.50 -11.10 -21.04
C TYR A 383 7.73 -11.58 -20.27
N ALA A 384 8.44 -12.58 -20.82
CA ALA A 384 9.69 -13.09 -20.25
C ALA A 384 10.83 -12.06 -20.26
N LYS A 385 10.76 -11.03 -21.13
CA LYS A 385 11.74 -9.94 -21.16
C LYS A 385 11.54 -8.91 -20.04
N ARG A 386 10.48 -9.05 -19.21
CA ARG A 386 10.22 -8.15 -18.07
C ARG A 386 11.45 -8.01 -17.18
N ILE A 387 11.84 -6.78 -16.85
CA ILE A 387 12.98 -6.49 -15.98
C ILE A 387 12.79 -7.21 -14.63
N GLY A 388 13.76 -8.02 -14.23
CA GLY A 388 13.73 -8.81 -13.00
C GLY A 388 12.97 -10.14 -13.08
N ALA A 389 12.50 -10.57 -14.27
CA ALA A 389 11.73 -11.80 -14.44
C ALA A 389 12.46 -13.07 -13.94
N ASN A 390 13.79 -13.08 -13.97
CA ASN A 390 14.60 -14.25 -13.64
C ASN A 390 15.48 -14.06 -12.40
N ASP A 391 15.47 -12.88 -11.78
CA ASP A 391 16.39 -12.54 -10.69
C ASP A 391 15.93 -13.06 -9.34
N TYR A 392 14.62 -13.01 -9.08
CA TYR A 392 14.01 -13.43 -7.81
C TYR A 392 12.80 -14.33 -8.09
N PRO A 393 12.94 -15.67 -7.99
CA PRO A 393 11.82 -16.60 -8.20
C PRO A 393 10.57 -16.27 -7.38
N ALA A 394 10.75 -15.91 -6.12
CA ALA A 394 9.66 -15.50 -5.24
C ALA A 394 8.91 -14.26 -5.79
N VAL A 395 9.63 -13.23 -6.24
CA VAL A 395 9.00 -12.05 -6.84
C VAL A 395 8.28 -12.42 -8.13
N SER A 396 8.93 -13.16 -9.01
CA SER A 396 8.38 -13.50 -10.32
C SER A 396 7.12 -14.36 -10.24
N ASN A 397 7.00 -15.18 -9.20
CA ASN A 397 5.81 -16.00 -8.95
C ASN A 397 4.64 -15.17 -8.39
N ALA A 398 4.90 -14.22 -7.50
CA ALA A 398 3.85 -13.41 -6.85
C ALA A 398 3.45 -12.17 -7.63
N MET A 399 4.40 -11.54 -8.36
CA MET A 399 4.24 -10.22 -8.96
C MET A 399 4.32 -10.27 -10.48
N SER A 400 3.30 -9.71 -11.15
CA SER A 400 3.33 -9.53 -12.62
C SER A 400 4.12 -8.29 -13.05
N SER A 401 4.63 -7.49 -12.12
CA SER A 401 5.39 -6.26 -12.39
C SER A 401 6.89 -6.49 -12.51
N THR A 402 7.59 -5.50 -13.08
CA THR A 402 9.06 -5.44 -13.06
C THR A 402 9.55 -5.19 -11.65
N HIS A 403 10.74 -5.69 -11.35
CA HIS A 403 11.37 -5.41 -10.05
C HIS A 403 11.83 -3.95 -9.98
N PRO A 404 11.33 -3.12 -9.03
CA PRO A 404 11.58 -1.68 -9.00
C PRO A 404 13.06 -1.31 -8.87
N ASP A 405 13.82 -2.01 -8.02
CA ASP A 405 15.24 -1.72 -7.84
C ASP A 405 16.06 -2.08 -9.08
N LEU A 406 15.74 -3.17 -9.77
CA LEU A 406 16.38 -3.54 -11.04
C LEU A 406 15.95 -2.61 -12.17
N THR A 407 14.75 -2.02 -12.11
CA THR A 407 14.32 -1.01 -13.08
C THR A 407 15.18 0.26 -12.98
N LEU A 408 15.56 0.69 -11.76
CA LEU A 408 16.49 1.80 -11.59
C LEU A 408 17.88 1.45 -12.14
N ASP A 409 18.39 0.25 -11.85
CA ASP A 409 19.66 -0.21 -12.39
C ASP A 409 19.63 -0.20 -13.94
N THR A 410 18.55 -0.69 -14.55
CA THR A 410 18.33 -0.67 -16.01
C THR A 410 18.34 0.76 -16.59
N LEU A 411 17.64 1.69 -15.94
CA LEU A 411 17.62 3.10 -16.35
C LEU A 411 19.02 3.75 -16.31
N GLU A 412 19.88 3.34 -15.38
CA GLU A 412 21.21 3.89 -15.21
C GLU A 412 22.25 3.25 -16.15
N THR A 413 22.12 1.95 -16.40
CA THR A 413 23.13 1.15 -17.12
C THR A 413 22.76 0.85 -18.58
N GLY A 414 21.47 0.84 -18.92
CA GLY A 414 20.97 0.36 -20.22
C GLY A 414 20.92 -1.16 -20.34
N GLU A 415 21.14 -1.91 -19.24
CA GLU A 415 21.12 -3.37 -19.25
C GLU A 415 19.83 -3.90 -18.58
N PRO A 416 19.17 -4.94 -19.11
CA PRO A 416 19.52 -5.75 -20.29
C PRO A 416 19.17 -5.10 -21.64
N TYR A 417 18.47 -3.98 -21.63
CA TYR A 417 18.16 -3.14 -22.80
C TYR A 417 17.85 -1.71 -22.35
N GLU A 418 18.02 -0.73 -23.23
CA GLU A 418 17.73 0.67 -22.93
C GLU A 418 16.22 0.93 -22.85
N LEU A 419 15.80 1.76 -21.89
CA LEU A 419 14.45 2.27 -21.77
C LEU A 419 14.37 3.65 -22.43
N HIS A 420 13.35 3.87 -23.26
CA HIS A 420 13.19 5.08 -24.06
C HIS A 420 11.93 5.88 -23.72
N MET A 421 10.89 5.20 -23.20
CA MET A 421 9.64 5.87 -22.81
C MET A 421 9.24 5.48 -21.41
N ALA A 422 8.81 6.47 -20.63
CA ALA A 422 8.17 6.28 -19.31
C ALA A 422 6.77 6.85 -19.28
N TRP A 423 5.85 6.09 -18.69
CA TRP A 423 4.50 6.53 -18.36
C TRP A 423 4.29 6.53 -16.86
N PHE A 424 3.80 7.62 -16.31
CA PHE A 424 3.55 7.77 -14.87
C PHE A 424 2.04 7.87 -14.63
N ASN A 425 1.46 6.79 -14.12
CA ASN A 425 0.04 6.71 -13.80
C ASN A 425 -0.19 7.02 -12.32
N SER A 426 -0.62 8.24 -12.00
CA SER A 426 -0.91 8.68 -10.62
C SER A 426 0.23 8.36 -9.64
N VAL A 427 1.48 8.56 -10.06
CA VAL A 427 2.67 8.28 -9.24
C VAL A 427 3.60 9.47 -9.17
N ASN A 428 3.83 9.96 -7.96
CA ASN A 428 4.79 11.03 -7.71
C ASN A 428 6.14 10.43 -7.28
N ILE A 429 6.89 9.89 -8.26
CA ILE A 429 8.12 9.13 -8.02
C ILE A 429 9.23 9.94 -7.36
N LEU A 430 9.22 11.27 -7.48
CA LEU A 430 10.19 12.16 -6.82
C LEU A 430 9.83 12.44 -5.35
N SER A 431 8.59 12.22 -4.94
CA SER A 431 8.14 12.32 -3.55
C SER A 431 7.39 11.04 -3.14
N PRO A 432 8.03 9.88 -3.18
CA PRO A 432 7.34 8.61 -3.09
C PRO A 432 7.14 8.15 -1.65
N THR A 433 6.32 7.14 -1.49
CA THR A 433 6.12 6.47 -0.20
C THR A 433 7.36 5.67 0.21
N CYS A 434 7.80 4.79 -0.65
CA CYS A 434 8.89 3.83 -0.37
C CYS A 434 9.75 3.55 -1.62
N CYS A 435 10.19 4.59 -2.32
CA CYS A 435 11.16 4.49 -3.40
C CYS A 435 12.51 5.07 -2.94
N ALA A 436 13.50 4.23 -2.80
CA ALA A 436 14.82 4.63 -2.34
C ALA A 436 15.54 5.51 -3.38
N GLN A 437 16.34 6.47 -2.91
CA GLN A 437 17.21 7.31 -3.74
C GLN A 437 16.48 8.10 -4.86
N PRO A 438 15.49 8.95 -4.53
CA PRO A 438 14.66 9.65 -5.53
C PRO A 438 15.45 10.55 -6.49
N GLU A 439 16.61 11.10 -6.07
CA GLU A 439 17.47 11.89 -6.96
C GLU A 439 18.11 11.03 -8.06
N ARG A 440 18.39 9.74 -7.81
CA ARG A 440 18.88 8.82 -8.85
C ARG A 440 17.80 8.58 -9.89
N TRP A 441 16.56 8.31 -9.43
CA TRP A 441 15.40 8.20 -10.32
C TRP A 441 15.21 9.46 -11.18
N TYR A 442 15.28 10.64 -10.58
CA TYR A 442 15.17 11.90 -11.30
C TYR A 442 16.20 12.01 -12.42
N LYS A 443 17.49 11.79 -12.09
CA LYS A 443 18.60 11.88 -13.05
C LYS A 443 18.47 10.86 -14.18
N ALA A 444 18.03 9.66 -13.88
CA ALA A 444 17.86 8.59 -14.86
C ALA A 444 16.66 8.87 -15.80
N LEU A 445 15.50 9.23 -15.23
CA LEU A 445 14.27 9.49 -15.98
C LEU A 445 14.34 10.75 -16.85
N LEU A 446 15.20 11.73 -16.54
CA LEU A 446 15.46 12.88 -17.40
C LEU A 446 16.05 12.50 -18.76
N LYS A 447 16.70 11.32 -18.88
CA LYS A 447 17.34 10.84 -20.11
C LYS A 447 16.36 10.14 -21.07
N MET A 448 15.12 9.86 -20.62
CA MET A 448 14.10 9.21 -21.45
C MET A 448 13.77 10.08 -22.67
N ASP A 449 13.53 9.44 -23.81
CA ASP A 449 13.18 10.16 -25.05
C ASP A 449 11.77 10.75 -24.98
N PHE A 450 10.85 10.09 -24.25
CA PHE A 450 9.47 10.55 -24.12
C PHE A 450 8.85 10.15 -22.78
N ASN A 451 8.20 11.11 -22.11
CA ASN A 451 7.54 10.93 -20.81
C ASN A 451 6.09 11.40 -20.84
N VAL A 452 5.17 10.51 -20.47
CA VAL A 452 3.74 10.83 -20.29
C VAL A 452 3.38 10.74 -18.84
N ILE A 453 2.65 11.73 -18.31
CA ILE A 453 2.12 11.75 -16.95
C ILE A 453 0.62 11.94 -16.99
N GLN A 454 -0.11 11.11 -16.25
CA GLN A 454 -1.52 11.33 -15.94
C GLN A 454 -1.67 11.57 -14.44
N ASP A 455 -2.22 12.74 -14.08
CA ASP A 455 -2.41 13.16 -12.69
C ASP A 455 -3.52 14.24 -12.59
N LEU A 456 -3.87 14.61 -11.36
CA LEU A 456 -4.83 15.68 -11.05
C LEU A 456 -4.20 17.07 -11.04
N PHE A 457 -2.95 17.16 -10.59
CA PHE A 457 -2.24 18.38 -10.27
C PHE A 457 -0.81 18.36 -10.82
N MET A 458 -0.22 19.57 -10.95
CA MET A 458 1.19 19.70 -11.24
C MET A 458 2.01 19.31 -10.01
N THR A 459 2.47 18.05 -9.99
CA THR A 459 3.33 17.50 -8.94
C THR A 459 4.81 17.77 -9.25
N PRO A 460 5.74 17.61 -8.27
CA PRO A 460 7.17 17.66 -8.55
C PRO A 460 7.62 16.74 -9.70
N THR A 461 7.06 15.54 -9.76
CA THR A 461 7.34 14.59 -10.85
C THR A 461 6.85 15.10 -12.20
N ALA A 462 5.64 15.64 -12.25
CA ALA A 462 5.08 16.20 -13.48
C ALA A 462 5.89 17.40 -13.96
N MET A 463 6.19 18.34 -13.07
CA MET A 463 7.01 19.50 -13.40
C MET A 463 8.40 19.08 -13.91
N ALA A 464 9.03 18.12 -13.24
CA ALA A 464 10.39 17.68 -13.58
C ALA A 464 10.47 16.91 -14.91
N LEU A 465 9.51 16.02 -15.19
CA LEU A 465 9.71 14.95 -16.16
C LEU A 465 8.73 14.92 -17.34
N ALA A 466 7.48 15.40 -17.21
CA ALA A 466 6.46 15.21 -18.24
C ALA A 466 6.76 15.97 -19.54
N ASP A 467 6.53 15.33 -20.67
CA ASP A 467 6.44 15.94 -22.00
C ASP A 467 4.97 16.15 -22.40
N VAL A 468 4.12 15.16 -22.02
CA VAL A 468 2.66 15.25 -22.15
C VAL A 468 2.03 15.02 -20.77
N PHE A 469 1.10 15.88 -20.40
CA PHE A 469 0.28 15.77 -19.19
C PHE A 469 -1.16 15.46 -19.59
N LEU A 470 -1.72 14.35 -19.11
CA LEU A 470 -3.11 13.95 -19.28
C LEU A 470 -3.89 14.21 -17.98
N PRO A 471 -4.97 15.00 -18.01
CA PRO A 471 -5.72 15.36 -16.82
C PRO A 471 -6.60 14.22 -16.32
N LEU A 472 -6.44 13.83 -15.07
CA LEU A 472 -7.28 12.84 -14.42
C LEU A 472 -8.54 13.43 -13.80
N SER A 473 -9.62 12.66 -13.82
CA SER A 473 -10.84 12.92 -13.07
C SER A 473 -10.70 12.47 -11.60
N THR A 474 -11.41 13.15 -10.70
CA THR A 474 -11.59 12.65 -9.33
C THR A 474 -12.68 11.57 -9.32
N PHE A 475 -12.79 10.81 -8.23
CA PHE A 475 -13.84 9.79 -8.09
C PHE A 475 -15.29 10.36 -8.03
N ALA A 476 -15.46 11.66 -8.01
CA ALA A 476 -16.77 12.31 -8.21
C ALA A 476 -17.12 12.50 -9.70
N GLU A 477 -16.15 12.33 -10.60
CA GLU A 477 -16.26 12.75 -12.00
C GLU A 477 -16.28 11.58 -12.99
N HIS A 478 -16.21 10.32 -12.52
CA HIS A 478 -16.27 9.15 -13.39
C HIS A 478 -17.02 7.98 -12.74
N ASP A 479 -17.45 7.05 -13.56
CA ASP A 479 -17.92 5.74 -13.14
C ASP A 479 -16.73 4.81 -12.93
N GLY A 480 -16.83 3.86 -11.98
CA GLY A 480 -15.76 2.93 -11.72
C GLY A 480 -16.11 1.85 -10.71
N LEU A 481 -15.18 0.94 -10.49
CA LEU A 481 -15.30 -0.14 -9.52
C LEU A 481 -14.32 0.06 -8.35
N VAL A 482 -14.81 -0.13 -7.14
CA VAL A 482 -13.99 -0.28 -5.95
C VAL A 482 -13.96 -1.76 -5.60
N LEU A 483 -12.78 -2.34 -5.60
CA LEU A 483 -12.59 -3.77 -5.37
C LEU A 483 -11.69 -4.01 -4.15
N THR A 484 -11.91 -5.14 -3.51
CA THR A 484 -10.99 -5.64 -2.49
C THR A 484 -9.63 -5.93 -3.09
N HIS A 485 -8.58 -5.34 -2.52
CA HIS A 485 -7.22 -5.56 -2.97
C HIS A 485 -6.68 -6.93 -2.56
N TYR A 486 -5.91 -7.56 -3.45
CA TYR A 486 -5.07 -8.73 -3.17
C TYR A 486 -5.81 -9.92 -2.56
N GLY A 487 -7.07 -10.14 -2.92
CA GLY A 487 -7.87 -11.24 -2.37
C GLY A 487 -8.12 -11.13 -0.86
N ARG A 488 -8.07 -9.91 -0.33
CA ARG A 488 -8.27 -9.64 1.10
C ARG A 488 -9.69 -9.94 1.53
N ASN A 489 -9.83 -10.17 2.78
CA ASN A 489 -11.11 -10.17 3.45
C ASN A 489 -11.36 -8.78 4.10
N PRO A 490 -12.57 -8.23 4.02
CA PRO A 490 -13.77 -8.71 3.31
C PRO A 490 -13.67 -8.56 1.79
N ALA A 491 -14.33 -9.44 1.07
CA ALA A 491 -14.54 -9.30 -0.34
C ALA A 491 -15.72 -8.37 -0.60
N PHE A 492 -15.44 -7.22 -1.20
CA PHE A 492 -16.47 -6.24 -1.58
C PHE A 492 -16.26 -5.77 -3.00
N MET A 493 -17.34 -5.36 -3.61
CA MET A 493 -17.34 -4.62 -4.87
C MET A 493 -18.28 -3.42 -4.72
N GLY A 494 -17.74 -2.21 -4.86
CA GLY A 494 -18.49 -0.96 -4.77
C GLY A 494 -18.58 -0.26 -6.12
N ALA A 495 -19.68 0.47 -6.35
CA ALA A 495 -19.84 1.31 -7.52
C ALA A 495 -19.41 2.75 -7.23
N MET A 496 -18.45 3.26 -7.99
CA MET A 496 -18.27 4.70 -8.13
C MET A 496 -19.26 5.22 -9.15
N ASN A 497 -19.99 6.26 -8.78
CA ASN A 497 -21.04 6.84 -9.61
C ASN A 497 -20.68 8.28 -9.95
N LYS A 498 -20.53 8.54 -11.24
CA LYS A 498 -20.23 9.87 -11.78
C LYS A 498 -21.30 10.87 -11.35
N ALA A 499 -20.86 11.94 -10.67
CA ALA A 499 -21.73 13.02 -10.23
C ALA A 499 -21.66 14.26 -11.14
N LEU A 500 -20.48 14.58 -11.68
CA LEU A 500 -20.26 15.75 -12.52
C LEU A 500 -19.14 15.51 -13.54
N GLN A 501 -18.85 16.49 -14.37
CA GLN A 501 -17.72 16.50 -15.31
C GLN A 501 -16.99 17.84 -15.20
N ILE A 502 -15.69 17.83 -15.10
CA ILE A 502 -14.83 19.03 -15.11
C ILE A 502 -13.85 18.91 -16.29
N GLY A 503 -13.82 19.94 -17.14
CA GLY A 503 -12.89 20.02 -18.27
C GLY A 503 -12.88 18.77 -19.15
N GLU A 504 -11.71 18.41 -19.63
CA GLU A 504 -11.45 17.20 -20.43
C GLU A 504 -10.87 16.05 -19.59
N CYS A 505 -11.09 16.07 -18.26
CA CYS A 505 -10.58 15.02 -17.36
C CYS A 505 -11.19 13.65 -17.70
N ARG A 506 -10.37 12.61 -17.61
CA ARG A 506 -10.74 11.20 -17.80
C ARG A 506 -10.33 10.36 -16.61
N SER A 507 -11.00 9.26 -16.37
CA SER A 507 -10.54 8.24 -15.44
C SER A 507 -9.34 7.48 -16.01
N ASP A 508 -8.69 6.70 -15.15
CA ASP A 508 -7.57 5.84 -15.55
C ASP A 508 -7.99 4.87 -16.67
N ILE A 509 -9.17 4.23 -16.53
CA ILE A 509 -9.66 3.29 -17.54
C ILE A 509 -10.09 3.99 -18.84
N GLU A 510 -10.69 5.18 -18.76
CA GLU A 510 -11.04 5.94 -19.96
C GLU A 510 -9.79 6.30 -20.77
N HIS A 511 -8.69 6.77 -20.11
CA HIS A 511 -7.42 7.00 -20.82
C HIS A 511 -6.84 5.71 -21.42
N CYS A 512 -6.86 4.59 -20.68
CA CYS A 512 -6.39 3.30 -21.20
C CYS A 512 -7.16 2.87 -22.46
N MET A 513 -8.47 3.01 -22.44
CA MET A 513 -9.35 2.55 -23.48
C MET A 513 -9.36 3.49 -24.70
N GLU A 514 -9.48 4.82 -24.50
CA GLU A 514 -9.50 5.78 -25.61
C GLU A 514 -8.17 5.74 -26.40
N LEU A 515 -7.03 5.70 -25.70
CA LEU A 515 -5.72 5.52 -26.33
C LEU A 515 -5.56 4.10 -26.91
N GLY A 516 -6.06 3.08 -26.20
CA GLY A 516 -5.99 1.68 -26.58
C GLY A 516 -6.71 1.43 -27.92
N LYS A 517 -7.84 2.07 -28.17
CA LYS A 517 -8.56 2.00 -29.45
C LYS A 517 -7.75 2.51 -30.64
N ILE A 518 -6.81 3.42 -30.39
CA ILE A 518 -5.91 3.94 -31.43
C ILE A 518 -4.71 2.98 -31.63
N ILE A 519 -4.09 2.50 -30.55
CA ILE A 519 -2.86 1.71 -30.60
C ILE A 519 -3.12 0.22 -30.81
N ASN A 520 -4.14 -0.34 -30.12
CA ASN A 520 -4.47 -1.76 -30.10
C ASN A 520 -6.00 -1.96 -30.03
N PRO A 521 -6.73 -1.65 -31.13
CA PRO A 521 -8.20 -1.70 -31.13
C PRO A 521 -8.78 -3.07 -30.81
N ASP A 522 -8.09 -4.14 -31.18
CA ASP A 522 -8.54 -5.52 -30.87
C ASP A 522 -8.48 -5.84 -29.38
N GLY A 523 -7.60 -5.18 -28.64
CA GLY A 523 -7.46 -5.31 -27.19
C GLY A 523 -8.54 -4.52 -26.40
N TRP A 524 -9.24 -3.59 -27.05
CA TRP A 524 -10.22 -2.71 -26.43
C TRP A 524 -11.54 -2.71 -27.21
N PRO A 525 -12.28 -3.85 -27.23
CA PRO A 525 -13.51 -4.00 -28.02
C PRO A 525 -14.75 -3.35 -27.39
N PHE A 526 -14.59 -2.59 -26.31
CA PHE A 526 -15.68 -1.99 -25.54
C PHE A 526 -16.11 -0.65 -26.14
N GLU A 527 -17.41 -0.34 -26.08
CA GLU A 527 -17.95 0.93 -26.58
C GLU A 527 -17.46 2.12 -25.73
N ASP A 528 -17.59 2.00 -24.42
CA ASP A 528 -17.13 2.98 -23.43
C ASP A 528 -16.80 2.29 -22.09
N ALA A 529 -16.48 3.08 -21.05
CA ALA A 529 -16.16 2.56 -19.74
C ALA A 529 -17.36 1.86 -19.07
N ALA A 530 -18.58 2.34 -19.31
CA ALA A 530 -19.77 1.69 -18.76
C ALA A 530 -20.00 0.31 -19.38
N ASP A 531 -19.81 0.17 -20.70
CA ASP A 531 -19.86 -1.13 -21.39
C ASP A 531 -18.77 -2.07 -20.85
N PHE A 532 -17.55 -1.57 -20.65
CA PHE A 532 -16.48 -2.34 -20.02
C PHE A 532 -16.89 -2.84 -18.63
N PHE A 533 -17.41 -1.99 -17.75
CA PHE A 533 -17.82 -2.39 -16.41
C PHE A 533 -19.01 -3.36 -16.43
N ASN A 534 -20.00 -3.15 -17.31
CA ASN A 534 -21.15 -4.05 -17.46
C ASN A 534 -20.69 -5.46 -17.84
N GLN A 535 -19.76 -5.58 -18.80
CA GLN A 535 -19.23 -6.88 -19.20
C GLN A 535 -18.43 -7.54 -18.07
N GLN A 536 -17.55 -6.78 -17.41
CA GLN A 536 -16.70 -7.34 -16.32
C GLN A 536 -17.53 -7.81 -15.13
N VAL A 537 -18.56 -7.07 -14.74
CA VAL A 537 -19.43 -7.45 -13.62
C VAL A 537 -20.34 -8.61 -14.02
N GLY A 538 -20.98 -8.53 -15.20
CA GLY A 538 -21.91 -9.53 -15.71
C GLY A 538 -21.27 -10.89 -16.04
N GLU A 539 -19.95 -10.95 -16.26
CA GLU A 539 -19.22 -12.23 -16.41
C GLU A 539 -19.10 -13.03 -15.11
N GLU A 540 -19.06 -12.34 -13.96
CA GLU A 540 -18.87 -12.99 -12.66
C GLU A 540 -20.14 -13.12 -11.83
N PHE A 541 -21.16 -12.26 -12.08
CA PHE A 541 -22.34 -12.15 -11.25
C PHE A 541 -23.64 -12.21 -12.09
N ASP A 542 -24.75 -12.45 -11.43
CA ASP A 542 -26.10 -12.43 -12.00
C ASP A 542 -26.69 -11.01 -12.13
N PHE A 543 -25.87 -9.99 -11.94
CA PHE A 543 -26.16 -8.57 -12.14
C PHE A 543 -25.00 -7.90 -12.90
N ASP A 544 -25.28 -6.76 -13.50
CA ASP A 544 -24.32 -5.92 -14.20
C ASP A 544 -23.91 -4.70 -13.36
N PHE A 545 -23.13 -3.80 -13.93
CA PHE A 545 -22.70 -2.58 -13.26
C PHE A 545 -23.87 -1.64 -12.90
N ASP A 546 -24.92 -1.58 -13.71
CA ASP A 546 -26.12 -0.80 -13.38
C ASP A 546 -26.85 -1.39 -12.16
N GLY A 547 -26.88 -2.72 -12.01
CA GLY A 547 -27.36 -3.38 -10.80
C GLY A 547 -26.51 -3.09 -9.58
N LEU A 548 -25.19 -3.08 -9.75
CA LEU A 548 -24.25 -2.72 -8.67
C LEU A 548 -24.43 -1.26 -8.22
N ARG A 549 -24.68 -0.33 -9.13
CA ARG A 549 -24.96 1.08 -8.80
C ARG A 549 -26.12 1.23 -7.82
N ASP A 550 -27.18 0.48 -8.02
CA ASP A 550 -28.37 0.53 -7.16
C ASP A 550 -28.08 -0.05 -5.76
N MET A 551 -27.23 -1.06 -5.67
CA MET A 551 -26.75 -1.61 -4.40
C MET A 551 -25.72 -0.71 -3.71
N CYS A 552 -24.98 0.11 -4.48
CA CYS A 552 -23.81 0.89 -4.07
C CYS A 552 -22.61 0.02 -3.68
N LEU A 553 -22.81 -1.00 -2.87
CA LEU A 553 -21.79 -1.97 -2.44
C LEU A 553 -22.39 -3.38 -2.45
N TYR A 554 -21.77 -4.29 -3.18
CA TYR A 554 -22.03 -5.72 -3.10
C TYR A 554 -21.09 -6.40 -2.11
N GLN A 555 -21.66 -7.21 -1.24
CA GLN A 555 -20.95 -8.02 -0.26
C GLN A 555 -21.42 -9.47 -0.41
N PRO A 556 -20.54 -10.41 -0.81
CA PRO A 556 -20.90 -11.82 -0.83
C PRO A 556 -21.12 -12.37 0.58
N GLU A 557 -21.86 -13.47 0.66
CA GLU A 557 -22.01 -14.19 1.91
C GLU A 557 -20.65 -14.65 2.43
N TYR A 558 -20.38 -14.40 3.71
CA TYR A 558 -19.13 -14.79 4.33
C TYR A 558 -19.23 -16.21 4.94
N THR A 559 -18.18 -17.00 4.76
CA THR A 559 -18.09 -18.37 5.28
C THR A 559 -16.81 -18.53 6.08
N TYR A 560 -16.92 -18.99 7.33
CA TYR A 560 -15.78 -19.41 8.14
C TYR A 560 -15.36 -20.85 7.81
N ARG A 561 -14.10 -21.18 8.13
CA ARG A 561 -13.52 -22.52 7.96
C ARG A 561 -13.65 -23.02 6.52
N LYS A 562 -13.31 -22.13 5.59
CA LYS A 562 -13.34 -22.45 4.16
C LYS A 562 -12.43 -23.64 3.81
N TYR A 563 -11.32 -23.78 4.55
CA TYR A 563 -10.40 -24.92 4.38
C TYR A 563 -11.04 -26.28 4.70
N GLU A 564 -11.92 -26.38 5.71
CA GLU A 564 -12.64 -27.61 6.02
C GLU A 564 -13.71 -27.95 4.98
N LYS A 565 -14.23 -26.92 4.31
CA LYS A 565 -15.36 -27.03 3.37
C LYS A 565 -14.91 -27.21 1.91
N GLY A 566 -13.60 -27.34 1.65
CA GLY A 566 -13.08 -27.48 0.29
C GLY A 566 -13.23 -26.21 -0.57
N MET A 567 -13.35 -25.03 0.05
CA MET A 567 -13.62 -23.78 -0.67
C MET A 567 -12.35 -23.03 -1.08
N LEU A 568 -11.18 -23.43 -0.60
CA LEU A 568 -9.92 -22.74 -0.90
C LEU A 568 -9.17 -23.38 -2.08
N ARG A 569 -9.26 -24.68 -2.24
CA ARG A 569 -8.55 -25.45 -3.26
C ARG A 569 -9.34 -25.54 -4.56
N ALA A 570 -8.61 -25.50 -5.68
CA ALA A 570 -9.22 -25.64 -7.00
C ALA A 570 -9.87 -27.01 -7.28
N ASP A 571 -9.39 -28.08 -6.58
CA ASP A 571 -9.93 -29.44 -6.67
C ASP A 571 -11.18 -29.67 -5.80
N GLY A 572 -11.55 -28.70 -4.96
CA GLY A 572 -12.70 -28.78 -4.04
C GLY A 572 -12.49 -29.68 -2.81
N GLU A 573 -11.29 -30.22 -2.61
CA GLU A 573 -10.96 -31.02 -1.44
C GLU A 573 -10.68 -30.11 -0.22
N PRO A 574 -10.95 -30.57 1.01
CA PRO A 574 -10.55 -29.85 2.21
C PRO A 574 -9.05 -29.57 2.23
N GLY A 575 -8.68 -28.38 2.69
CA GLY A 575 -7.30 -27.92 2.80
C GLY A 575 -7.08 -26.51 2.34
N PHE A 576 -5.82 -26.09 2.36
CA PHE A 576 -5.31 -24.82 1.88
C PHE A 576 -4.80 -24.97 0.45
N ASP A 577 -4.84 -23.89 -0.35
CA ASP A 577 -4.37 -23.91 -1.75
C ASP A 577 -2.83 -23.79 -1.82
N THR A 578 -2.15 -24.64 -1.08
CA THR A 578 -0.69 -24.81 -1.02
C THR A 578 -0.27 -26.12 -1.65
N VAL A 579 1.01 -26.33 -1.87
CA VAL A 579 1.55 -27.56 -2.44
C VAL A 579 1.19 -28.79 -1.57
N THR A 580 1.23 -28.64 -0.25
CA THR A 580 0.92 -29.73 0.70
C THR A 580 -0.57 -29.85 1.04
N GLY A 581 -1.38 -28.88 0.64
CA GLY A 581 -2.78 -28.77 1.07
C GLY A 581 -2.95 -28.31 2.53
N LYS A 582 -1.87 -27.92 3.19
CA LYS A 582 -1.84 -27.47 4.59
C LYS A 582 -1.22 -26.07 4.70
N VAL A 583 -1.32 -25.44 5.86
CA VAL A 583 -0.52 -24.27 6.19
C VAL A 583 0.95 -24.68 6.23
N GLU A 584 1.77 -24.10 5.37
CA GLU A 584 3.18 -24.49 5.27
C GLU A 584 4.05 -23.69 6.23
N LEU A 585 4.21 -24.19 7.47
CA LEU A 585 5.17 -23.65 8.43
C LEU A 585 6.62 -23.81 7.93
N TYR A 586 6.86 -24.84 7.13
CA TYR A 586 8.00 -25.06 6.25
C TYR A 586 7.53 -24.85 4.82
N SER A 587 8.03 -23.81 4.16
CA SER A 587 7.61 -23.49 2.79
C SER A 587 8.28 -24.40 1.76
N THR A 588 7.51 -25.28 1.16
CA THR A 588 7.99 -26.18 0.09
C THR A 588 8.40 -25.41 -1.17
N LEU A 589 7.81 -24.23 -1.42
CA LEU A 589 8.19 -23.36 -2.54
C LEU A 589 9.57 -22.72 -2.31
N PHE A 590 9.86 -22.23 -1.10
CA PHE A 590 11.19 -21.68 -0.80
C PHE A 590 12.28 -22.75 -0.93
N ASP A 591 12.02 -23.94 -0.40
CA ASP A 591 12.93 -25.09 -0.56
C ASP A 591 13.18 -25.43 -2.04
N ALA A 592 12.12 -25.47 -2.85
CA ALA A 592 12.23 -25.72 -4.28
C ALA A 592 13.02 -24.63 -5.04
N TRP A 593 13.03 -23.40 -4.55
CA TRP A 593 13.85 -22.29 -5.10
C TRP A 593 15.26 -22.24 -4.52
N GLY A 594 15.60 -23.11 -3.58
CA GLY A 594 16.90 -23.13 -2.90
C GLY A 594 17.08 -22.05 -1.85
N GLU A 595 15.95 -21.52 -1.34
CA GLU A 595 15.90 -20.54 -0.25
C GLU A 595 15.59 -21.23 1.08
N ASP A 596 15.84 -20.56 2.21
CA ASP A 596 15.51 -21.13 3.53
C ASP A 596 13.98 -21.28 3.68
N PRO A 597 13.47 -22.51 3.87
CA PRO A 597 12.04 -22.78 3.94
C PRO A 597 11.37 -22.32 5.24
N LEU A 598 12.16 -21.99 6.25
CA LEU A 598 11.71 -21.61 7.58
C LEU A 598 11.90 -20.09 7.81
N PRO A 599 11.12 -19.46 8.70
CA PRO A 599 11.41 -18.10 9.09
C PRO A 599 12.77 -17.99 9.76
N TYR A 600 13.51 -16.95 9.41
CA TYR A 600 14.83 -16.64 9.95
C TYR A 600 14.94 -15.15 10.28
N TYR A 601 15.98 -14.78 11.00
CA TYR A 601 16.34 -13.40 11.28
C TYR A 601 17.74 -13.09 10.76
N GLU A 602 17.86 -12.00 10.02
CA GLU A 602 19.14 -11.39 9.65
C GLU A 602 19.31 -10.05 10.35
N GLN A 603 20.53 -9.81 10.89
CA GLN A 603 20.87 -8.52 11.47
C GLN A 603 20.67 -7.40 10.43
N PRO A 604 20.00 -6.29 10.76
CA PRO A 604 19.89 -5.15 9.86
C PRO A 604 21.25 -4.68 9.36
N ARG A 605 21.43 -4.52 8.04
CA ARG A 605 22.72 -4.20 7.43
C ARG A 605 23.14 -2.75 7.63
N TRP A 606 22.22 -1.88 8.01
CA TRP A 606 22.40 -0.44 8.20
C TRP A 606 22.14 -0.03 9.66
N ASP A 607 22.66 -0.82 10.59
CA ASP A 607 22.64 -0.51 12.01
C ASP A 607 24.05 -0.50 12.62
N GLN A 608 24.16 -0.06 13.87
CA GLN A 608 25.43 0.10 14.59
C GLN A 608 26.17 -1.22 14.85
N ILE A 609 25.46 -2.36 14.79
CA ILE A 609 26.04 -3.69 14.97
C ILE A 609 26.71 -4.15 13.68
N SER A 610 26.03 -3.99 12.55
CA SER A 610 26.55 -4.39 11.24
C SER A 610 27.60 -3.41 10.68
N ARG A 611 27.55 -2.15 11.12
CA ARG A 611 28.46 -1.07 10.66
C ARG A 611 29.07 -0.34 11.87
N PRO A 612 29.90 -1.00 12.68
CA PRO A 612 30.46 -0.41 13.90
C PRO A 612 31.39 0.77 13.60
N GLU A 613 32.00 0.82 12.41
CA GLU A 613 32.84 1.93 11.95
C GLU A 613 32.07 3.23 11.75
N ASP A 614 30.79 3.14 11.43
CA ASP A 614 29.92 4.29 11.21
C ASP A 614 29.14 4.70 12.48
N ALA A 615 29.15 3.85 13.53
CA ALA A 615 28.29 4.00 14.71
C ALA A 615 28.54 5.28 15.51
N GLU A 616 29.79 5.78 15.55
CA GLU A 616 30.13 7.02 16.24
C GLU A 616 29.58 8.25 15.51
N GLU A 617 29.63 8.23 14.18
CA GLU A 617 29.13 9.33 13.35
C GLU A 617 27.61 9.30 13.22
N PHE A 618 26.99 8.12 13.12
CA PHE A 618 25.54 7.93 12.96
C PHE A 618 24.93 7.12 14.10
N PRO A 619 24.80 7.72 15.29
CA PRO A 619 24.48 7.00 16.53
C PRO A 619 23.01 6.59 16.67
N LEU A 620 22.12 7.12 15.84
CA LEU A 620 20.68 6.89 15.94
C LEU A 620 20.18 5.94 14.86
N LEU A 621 19.09 5.25 15.14
CA LEU A 621 18.30 4.51 14.14
C LEU A 621 17.12 5.36 13.68
N MET A 622 16.95 5.45 12.39
CA MET A 622 15.82 6.13 11.77
C MET A 622 14.76 5.13 11.35
N THR A 623 13.52 5.42 11.70
CA THR A 623 12.33 4.84 11.08
C THR A 623 11.63 5.91 10.25
N THR A 624 10.92 5.52 9.21
CA THR A 624 10.19 6.46 8.34
C THR A 624 8.71 6.13 8.29
N GLY A 625 7.87 7.06 7.84
CA GLY A 625 6.48 6.81 7.54
C GLY A 625 5.51 7.48 8.48
N ALA A 626 4.70 6.72 9.18
CA ALA A 626 3.46 7.09 9.83
C ALA A 626 2.51 7.83 8.88
N ARG A 627 1.37 7.21 8.59
CA ARG A 627 0.33 7.83 7.78
C ARG A 627 -0.37 8.93 8.57
N GLU A 628 -0.62 10.03 7.91
CA GLU A 628 -1.38 11.16 8.47
C GLU A 628 -2.76 11.24 7.85
N TYR A 629 -3.74 11.71 8.63
CA TYR A 629 -5.13 11.85 8.13
C TYR A 629 -5.30 13.06 7.20
N THR A 630 -4.35 13.98 7.15
CA THR A 630 -4.34 15.15 6.26
C THR A 630 -3.79 14.87 4.87
N SER A 631 -3.20 13.70 4.64
CA SER A 631 -2.56 13.36 3.37
C SER A 631 -2.57 11.87 3.12
N PHE A 632 -2.58 11.51 1.84
CA PHE A 632 -2.24 10.17 1.41
C PHE A 632 -0.85 10.21 0.75
N HIS A 633 0.18 9.84 1.52
CA HIS A 633 1.58 9.92 1.10
C HIS A 633 1.97 11.34 0.62
N SER A 634 2.20 11.56 -0.66
CA SER A 634 2.49 12.89 -1.25
C SER A 634 1.27 13.65 -1.75
N GLU A 635 0.09 13.05 -1.71
CA GLU A 635 -1.18 13.63 -2.14
C GLU A 635 -1.75 14.61 -1.10
N HIS A 636 -2.59 15.54 -1.50
CA HIS A 636 -3.25 16.57 -0.69
C HIS A 636 -2.35 17.66 -0.10
N ARG A 637 -1.05 17.69 -0.42
CA ARG A 637 -0.13 18.74 0.08
C ARG A 637 -0.52 20.15 -0.39
N GLN A 638 -1.14 20.26 -1.55
CA GLN A 638 -1.59 21.50 -2.19
C GLN A 638 -3.01 21.92 -1.79
N ILE A 639 -3.75 21.10 -1.04
CA ILE A 639 -5.11 21.45 -0.62
C ILE A 639 -5.05 22.36 0.62
N PRO A 640 -5.65 23.57 0.58
CA PRO A 640 -5.45 24.60 1.60
C PRO A 640 -5.79 24.14 3.01
N MET A 641 -6.96 23.53 3.23
CA MET A 641 -7.37 23.06 4.55
C MET A 641 -6.42 22.00 5.11
N MET A 642 -5.98 21.03 4.30
CA MET A 642 -5.03 20.01 4.74
C MET A 642 -3.67 20.63 5.06
N ARG A 643 -3.24 21.59 4.24
CA ARG A 643 -1.98 22.31 4.41
C ARG A 643 -1.96 23.19 5.67
N GLU A 644 -3.10 23.76 6.05
CA GLU A 644 -3.24 24.55 7.28
C GLU A 644 -3.06 23.65 8.53
N ILE A 645 -3.63 22.47 8.52
CA ILE A 645 -3.53 21.52 9.64
C ILE A 645 -2.10 21.00 9.79
N LYS A 646 -1.45 20.62 8.68
CA LYS A 646 -0.08 20.05 8.69
C LYS A 646 0.79 20.67 7.60
N ARG A 647 1.53 21.72 7.96
CA ARG A 647 2.32 22.49 7.01
C ARG A 647 3.70 21.91 6.75
N TYR A 648 4.33 21.31 7.74
CA TYR A 648 5.70 20.81 7.69
C TYR A 648 5.80 19.37 8.17
N PRO A 649 6.76 18.58 7.66
CA PRO A 649 7.06 17.28 8.23
C PRO A 649 7.67 17.45 9.62
N ASP A 650 7.40 16.47 10.49
CA ASP A 650 8.00 16.42 11.81
C ASP A 650 8.84 15.15 12.00
N ILE A 651 9.96 15.33 12.67
CA ILE A 651 10.76 14.23 13.22
C ILE A 651 10.43 14.06 14.70
N GLU A 652 9.96 12.87 15.08
CA GLU A 652 9.75 12.52 16.49
C GLU A 652 11.10 12.17 17.12
N ILE A 653 11.43 12.85 18.22
CA ILE A 653 12.70 12.70 18.94
C ILE A 653 12.40 12.56 20.44
N ASN A 654 13.06 11.62 21.10
CA ASN A 654 12.97 11.53 22.56
C ASN A 654 13.63 12.77 23.21
N PRO A 655 13.02 13.40 24.24
CA PRO A 655 13.59 14.58 24.92
C PRO A 655 15.02 14.39 25.42
N ALA A 656 15.37 13.18 25.91
CA ALA A 656 16.73 12.90 26.35
C ALA A 656 17.74 12.93 25.18
N THR A 657 17.35 12.45 24.01
CA THR A 657 18.13 12.51 22.78
C THR A 657 18.23 13.95 22.29
N ALA A 658 17.12 14.69 22.22
CA ALA A 658 17.10 16.06 21.78
C ALA A 658 18.05 16.95 22.62
N ALA A 659 18.07 16.76 23.94
CA ALA A 659 18.98 17.47 24.84
C ALA A 659 20.46 17.21 24.54
N GLN A 660 20.84 15.99 24.13
CA GLN A 660 22.21 15.66 23.74
C GLN A 660 22.69 16.41 22.50
N PHE A 661 21.76 16.69 21.57
CA PHE A 661 22.03 17.38 20.31
C PHE A 661 21.67 18.88 20.35
N GLY A 662 21.23 19.42 21.51
CA GLY A 662 20.85 20.82 21.67
C GLY A 662 19.63 21.24 20.86
N ILE A 663 18.68 20.30 20.67
CA ILE A 663 17.45 20.47 19.89
C ILE A 663 16.30 20.74 20.85
N GLU A 664 15.47 21.73 20.53
CA GLU A 664 14.21 22.06 21.21
C GLU A 664 13.01 21.71 20.33
N ASP A 665 11.82 21.59 20.94
CA ASP A 665 10.60 21.31 20.21
C ASP A 665 10.30 22.42 19.19
N GLY A 666 10.00 22.04 17.95
CA GLY A 666 9.76 22.96 16.84
C GLY A 666 11.00 23.48 16.10
N ASP A 667 12.21 23.13 16.54
CA ASP A 667 13.44 23.45 15.81
C ASP A 667 13.46 22.75 14.44
N TRP A 668 14.16 23.34 13.49
CA TRP A 668 14.50 22.67 12.25
C TRP A 668 15.68 21.73 12.49
N VAL A 669 15.54 20.48 12.01
CA VAL A 669 16.51 19.42 12.21
C VAL A 669 16.87 18.79 10.87
N ARG A 670 18.15 18.74 10.55
CA ARG A 670 18.69 17.94 9.48
C ARG A 670 18.91 16.52 9.99
N VAL A 671 18.35 15.55 9.29
CA VAL A 671 18.62 14.13 9.43
C VAL A 671 19.50 13.71 8.27
N GLU A 672 20.62 13.04 8.54
CA GLU A 672 21.56 12.69 7.48
C GLU A 672 22.30 11.38 7.74
N ASN A 673 22.73 10.75 6.68
CA ASN A 673 23.70 9.65 6.65
C ASN A 673 24.60 9.78 5.41
N GLN A 674 25.42 8.77 5.12
CA GLN A 674 26.35 8.79 3.98
C GLN A 674 25.65 8.96 2.61
N LEU A 675 24.36 8.67 2.50
CA LEU A 675 23.63 8.65 1.23
C LEU A 675 22.93 9.96 0.92
N GLY A 676 22.48 10.69 1.95
CA GLY A 676 21.73 11.91 1.74
C GLY A 676 21.31 12.58 3.04
N SER A 677 20.44 13.58 2.91
CA SER A 677 19.87 14.30 4.04
C SER A 677 18.44 14.76 3.78
N ALA A 678 17.69 15.00 4.84
CA ALA A 678 16.36 15.63 4.81
C ALA A 678 16.23 16.60 6.01
N ILE A 679 15.38 17.61 5.88
CA ILE A 679 15.12 18.59 6.93
C ILE A 679 13.67 18.52 7.37
N GLU A 680 13.43 18.31 8.65
CA GLU A 680 12.10 18.22 9.26
C GLU A 680 12.05 19.04 10.55
N LYS A 681 10.86 19.26 11.11
CA LYS A 681 10.70 19.97 12.40
C LYS A 681 10.72 19.00 13.56
N ALA A 682 11.49 19.29 14.59
CA ALA A 682 11.50 18.52 15.81
C ALA A 682 10.12 18.48 16.49
N HIS A 683 9.68 17.31 16.84
CA HIS A 683 8.56 17.04 17.72
C HIS A 683 9.02 16.13 18.85
N LEU A 684 9.09 16.69 20.06
CA LEU A 684 9.66 15.96 21.20
C LEU A 684 8.59 15.09 21.84
N VAL A 685 8.82 13.77 21.86
CA VAL A 685 7.90 12.77 22.41
C VAL A 685 8.63 11.76 23.30
N GLU A 686 8.12 11.48 24.49
CA GLU A 686 8.67 10.47 25.39
C GLU A 686 8.36 9.02 24.96
N THR A 687 7.50 8.86 23.97
CA THR A 687 6.96 7.57 23.51
C THR A 687 7.87 6.82 22.53
N ILE A 688 8.95 7.44 22.08
CA ILE A 688 9.97 6.81 21.23
C ILE A 688 11.22 6.48 22.03
N ASP A 689 11.89 5.35 21.72
CA ASP A 689 13.14 4.97 22.35
C ASP A 689 14.23 6.03 22.11
N PRO A 690 15.05 6.42 23.09
CA PRO A 690 16.11 7.41 22.91
C PRO A 690 17.13 7.11 21.81
N ARG A 691 17.23 5.86 21.36
CA ARG A 691 18.13 5.43 20.28
C ARG A 691 17.50 5.54 18.90
N VAL A 692 16.21 5.92 18.82
CA VAL A 692 15.42 5.92 17.58
C VAL A 692 14.86 7.31 17.31
N VAL A 693 14.82 7.70 16.04
CA VAL A 693 14.06 8.86 15.54
C VAL A 693 13.06 8.40 14.49
N HIS A 694 11.93 9.11 14.40
CA HIS A 694 10.91 8.78 13.43
C HIS A 694 10.61 9.96 12.51
N CYS A 695 10.84 9.80 11.20
CA CYS A 695 10.72 10.84 10.18
C CYS A 695 9.50 10.65 9.30
N ARG A 696 8.94 11.74 8.80
CA ARG A 696 7.82 11.71 7.87
C ARG A 696 8.31 11.49 6.43
N HIS A 697 7.42 10.96 5.57
CA HIS A 697 7.69 10.70 4.16
C HIS A 697 6.75 11.47 3.24
N GLY A 698 7.06 11.45 1.93
CA GLY A 698 6.17 11.98 0.90
C GLY A 698 5.98 13.49 0.96
N TRP A 699 6.99 14.25 1.39
CA TRP A 699 6.87 15.69 1.58
C TRP A 699 7.36 16.49 0.38
N TRP A 700 6.65 17.56 0.05
CA TRP A 700 6.99 18.61 -0.90
C TRP A 700 6.20 19.88 -0.55
N TYR A 701 6.53 21.01 -1.14
CA TYR A 701 6.06 22.33 -0.73
C TYR A 701 5.41 23.07 -1.89
N PRO A 702 4.06 22.98 -2.07
CA PRO A 702 3.33 23.63 -3.16
C PRO A 702 3.56 25.14 -3.26
N GLU A 703 3.85 25.78 -2.11
CA GLU A 703 4.13 27.22 -2.02
C GLU A 703 5.53 27.63 -2.48
N GLN A 704 6.41 26.68 -2.78
CA GLN A 704 7.74 26.96 -3.31
C GLN A 704 7.75 26.95 -4.84
N GLU A 705 8.82 27.51 -5.42
CA GLU A 705 9.02 27.51 -6.86
C GLU A 705 8.98 26.08 -7.43
N GLY A 706 8.14 25.88 -8.45
CA GLY A 706 7.94 24.58 -9.10
C GLY A 706 9.03 24.24 -10.11
N GLU A 707 9.69 25.23 -10.71
CA GLU A 707 10.71 24.98 -11.72
C GLU A 707 11.98 24.35 -11.12
N ALA A 708 12.72 23.63 -11.98
CA ALA A 708 14.04 23.13 -11.62
C ALA A 708 15.02 24.29 -11.37
N PRO A 709 15.95 24.16 -10.40
CA PRO A 709 16.26 22.97 -9.63
C PRO A 709 15.41 22.75 -8.38
N ASN A 710 14.53 23.68 -8.01
CA ASN A 710 13.82 23.64 -6.73
C ASN A 710 12.72 22.55 -6.71
N LEU A 711 11.95 22.39 -7.79
CA LEU A 711 10.89 21.38 -7.96
C LEU A 711 9.97 21.28 -6.72
N TYR A 712 9.39 22.43 -6.33
CA TYR A 712 8.57 22.54 -5.12
C TYR A 712 9.29 22.09 -3.83
N GLY A 713 10.60 22.19 -3.78
CA GLY A 713 11.41 21.80 -2.63
C GLY A 713 11.38 20.29 -2.31
N VAL A 714 11.06 19.45 -3.28
CA VAL A 714 10.85 18.00 -3.09
C VAL A 714 12.04 17.25 -2.48
N PHE A 715 13.26 17.73 -2.70
CA PHE A 715 14.47 17.12 -2.15
C PHE A 715 14.90 17.71 -0.79
N LYS A 716 14.23 18.75 -0.28
CA LYS A 716 14.58 19.38 1.00
C LYS A 716 14.18 18.50 2.20
N SER A 717 13.03 17.82 2.09
CA SER A 717 12.48 16.96 3.14
C SER A 717 12.15 15.56 2.63
N ASN A 718 12.95 15.04 1.70
CA ASN A 718 12.75 13.72 1.14
C ASN A 718 13.56 12.69 1.91
N ILE A 719 12.95 12.11 2.93
CA ILE A 719 13.62 11.15 3.81
C ILE A 719 14.10 9.88 3.07
N ASN A 720 13.53 9.57 1.91
CA ASN A 720 13.93 8.43 1.11
C ASN A 720 15.31 8.60 0.44
N SER A 721 15.87 9.81 0.45
CA SER A 721 17.27 10.06 0.05
C SER A 721 18.29 9.36 0.96
N LEU A 722 17.88 9.02 2.20
CA LEU A 722 18.71 8.31 3.17
C LEU A 722 18.61 6.78 3.05
N ILE A 723 17.67 6.27 2.25
CA ILE A 723 17.43 4.82 2.14
C ILE A 723 18.39 4.22 1.11
N PRO A 724 19.14 3.17 1.45
CA PRO A 724 20.06 2.54 0.52
C PRO A 724 19.30 1.79 -0.58
N HIS A 725 19.79 1.93 -1.82
CA HIS A 725 19.27 1.23 -2.98
C HIS A 725 19.65 -0.26 -2.95
N LYS A 726 18.71 -1.14 -3.28
CA LYS A 726 18.93 -2.59 -3.45
C LYS A 726 19.37 -3.33 -2.17
N GLU A 727 19.24 -2.72 -1.01
CA GLU A 727 19.43 -3.39 0.29
C GLU A 727 18.14 -4.10 0.72
N ILE A 728 17.68 -5.02 -0.12
CA ILE A 728 16.43 -5.77 0.02
C ILE A 728 16.65 -7.16 0.62
N GLY A 729 15.59 -7.81 1.06
CA GLY A 729 15.64 -9.20 1.53
C GLY A 729 16.05 -10.18 0.42
N LYS A 730 16.55 -11.35 0.79
CA LYS A 730 17.07 -12.38 -0.15
C LYS A 730 16.05 -12.81 -1.18
N LEU A 731 14.78 -12.85 -0.80
CA LEU A 731 13.66 -13.21 -1.69
C LEU A 731 13.28 -12.09 -2.68
N GLY A 732 13.98 -10.96 -2.68
CA GLY A 732 13.69 -9.80 -3.53
C GLY A 732 12.62 -8.85 -2.93
N PHE A 733 12.19 -9.07 -1.70
CA PHE A 733 11.20 -8.26 -1.02
C PHE A 733 11.76 -7.51 0.18
N GLY A 734 11.13 -6.37 0.53
CA GLY A 734 11.42 -5.59 1.74
C GLY A 734 12.70 -4.77 1.65
N ALA A 735 12.59 -3.46 1.77
CA ALA A 735 13.72 -2.52 1.81
C ALA A 735 13.78 -1.81 3.17
N PRO A 736 14.95 -1.28 3.61
CA PRO A 736 15.17 -0.90 5.00
C PRO A 736 14.62 0.50 5.35
N PHE A 737 13.34 0.76 5.04
CA PHE A 737 12.69 2.03 5.40
C PHE A 737 12.48 2.23 6.90
N LYS A 738 12.63 1.15 7.70
CA LYS A 738 12.37 1.17 9.14
C LYS A 738 13.62 1.00 10.00
N CYS A 739 14.79 0.85 9.41
CA CYS A 739 16.01 0.71 10.16
C CYS A 739 17.24 1.12 9.35
N VAL A 740 17.59 2.41 9.41
CA VAL A 740 18.81 2.97 8.81
C VAL A 740 19.47 3.88 9.82
N MET A 741 20.80 3.78 9.95
CA MET A 741 21.56 4.69 10.82
C MET A 741 21.50 6.12 10.32
N CYS A 742 21.45 7.07 11.26
CA CYS A 742 21.48 8.49 10.99
C CYS A 742 22.09 9.29 12.12
N LYS A 743 22.39 10.56 11.83
CA LYS A 743 22.62 11.62 12.83
C LYS A 743 21.63 12.75 12.63
N ILE A 744 21.45 13.55 13.66
CA ILE A 744 20.57 14.72 13.65
C ILE A 744 21.35 15.97 14.04
N THR A 745 21.03 17.09 13.41
CA THR A 745 21.71 18.38 13.67
C THR A 745 20.68 19.51 13.58
N LYS A 746 20.68 20.40 14.56
CA LYS A 746 19.87 21.63 14.51
C LYS A 746 20.35 22.53 13.36
N VAL A 747 19.39 23.08 12.59
CA VAL A 747 19.65 24.02 11.50
C VAL A 747 18.73 25.25 11.61
N ASP A 748 19.05 26.34 10.91
CA ASP A 748 18.30 27.60 11.04
C ASP A 748 16.96 27.61 10.30
N GLY A 749 16.77 26.70 9.32
CA GLY A 749 15.56 26.67 8.50
C GLY A 749 15.53 25.53 7.49
N LEU A 750 14.51 25.54 6.63
CA LEU A 750 14.31 24.51 5.60
C LEU A 750 15.43 24.49 4.52
N ASP A 751 16.17 25.59 4.39
CA ASP A 751 17.28 25.68 3.42
C ASP A 751 18.64 25.31 4.05
N GLY A 752 18.67 24.97 5.33
CA GLY A 752 19.81 24.41 6.07
C GLY A 752 20.70 25.40 6.75
#